data_552c9466bb984730189d865307bc073c
#
_entry.id   552c9466bb984730189d865307bc073c
#
_cell.length_a   1.000
_cell.length_b   1.000
_cell.length_c   1.000
_cell.angle_alpha   90.00
_cell.angle_beta   90.00
_cell.angle_gamma   90.00
#
_symmetry.space_group_name_H-M   'P 1'
#
loop_
_entity.id
_entity.type
_entity.pdbx_description
1 polymer ?
#
loop_
_entity_poly.entity_id
_entity_poly.type
_entity_poly.pdbx_seq_one_letter_code
_entity_poly.pdbx_strand_id
1 'polypeptide(L)'
;MGLKQLEDVTYFRLNNEINRPVNGQIMLHKDKEALDAFFKENVVPNSMVFNSITDKIDYLIKHDYIETAFIQKYRPEFLEELYQFIKDQNFQFKSFMAAYKFYNQYALKTNDGEYYLESMVDRVFFNALYFADGDEEIAIDIANEIIHQRYQPATPSFLNAGRARRGELVSCFLIQVTDDMNSIGRSINSALQLSRIGGGVGISLSNLREAGAPIKGYEGAASGVVPVMKLFEDSFSYSNQLGQRQGAGVVYLNVFHPDIIAFLSTKKENADEKVRVKTLSLGVVVPDKFYELARKNEEMYLFSPYSVEKEYGVPFNYIDITEKYDELVANPNIRKTKIKARDLETEISKLQQESGYPYVVNIDTANRANPVDGKIIMSNLCSEILQVQEPSLINDAQEFLKMGTDISCNLGSTNVVNMMTSPDFGRSIRAMVRALTFVTDSSHIVAVPTIDHGNSQAHTFGLGAMGLHSYLAQQLIEYGSPESVEFTSIYFMLLNYWTLVESNNIARERGVTFHNFEKSDYANGSYFDKYTSGEFVPKSDRVKELFKGIFIPTAADWAELRDKVKADGLYHQNRLAVAPNGSISYINDVSASIHPITQRIEERQEKKIGKIYYPAAGLSTETIPYYTSAYDMDMRKVIDVYAAATEHVDQGLSLTLFMRSDIPTGLYEWKKENKQTTRDLSILRNYAFNKGIKSIYYVRTYTDDGGEVGANQCESCVI
;
A
#
# COMPACT_ATOMS: atom_id res chain seq x y z
N MET A 1 -20.48 -22.59 23.09
CA MET A 1 -21.61 -22.82 22.18
C MET A 1 -21.19 -23.86 21.16
N GLY A 2 -21.94 -24.99 21.05
CA GLY A 2 -21.63 -26.04 20.07
C GLY A 2 -21.71 -25.51 18.64
N LEU A 3 -20.86 -26.03 17.80
CA LEU A 3 -20.83 -25.79 16.36
C LEU A 3 -22.23 -26.08 15.76
N LYS A 4 -23.13 -25.08 15.70
CA LYS A 4 -24.21 -25.09 14.73
C LYS A 4 -23.54 -25.11 13.37
N GLN A 5 -23.90 -26.07 12.54
CA GLN A 5 -23.44 -26.07 11.16
C GLN A 5 -23.87 -24.73 10.53
N LEU A 6 -22.95 -24.04 9.90
CA LEU A 6 -23.15 -22.69 9.35
C LEU A 6 -24.22 -22.60 8.27
N GLU A 7 -24.58 -23.73 7.65
CA GLU A 7 -25.72 -23.87 6.76
C GLU A 7 -27.07 -23.54 7.43
N ASP A 8 -27.13 -23.56 8.77
CA ASP A 8 -28.35 -23.24 9.53
C ASP A 8 -28.55 -21.75 9.81
N VAL A 9 -27.55 -20.87 9.48
CA VAL A 9 -27.62 -19.42 9.70
C VAL A 9 -28.22 -18.74 8.47
N THR A 10 -29.35 -18.09 8.63
CA THR A 10 -30.15 -17.53 7.53
C THR A 10 -29.37 -16.64 6.58
N TYR A 11 -28.61 -15.66 7.11
CA TYR A 11 -27.89 -14.73 6.25
C TYR A 11 -26.74 -15.36 5.45
N PHE A 12 -26.09 -16.41 5.97
CA PHE A 12 -25.09 -17.15 5.17
C PHE A 12 -25.74 -18.00 4.11
N ARG A 13 -26.84 -18.66 4.41
CA ARG A 13 -27.61 -19.43 3.44
C ARG A 13 -28.09 -18.54 2.30
N LEU A 14 -28.66 -17.37 2.59
CA LEU A 14 -29.09 -16.41 1.60
C LEU A 14 -27.93 -15.89 0.73
N ASN A 15 -26.79 -15.56 1.33
CA ASN A 15 -25.60 -15.15 0.57
C ASN A 15 -25.10 -16.29 -0.34
N ASN A 16 -25.09 -17.55 0.13
CA ASN A 16 -24.68 -18.68 -0.70
C ASN A 16 -25.64 -18.98 -1.88
N GLU A 17 -26.89 -18.54 -1.81
CA GLU A 17 -27.84 -18.64 -2.93
C GLU A 17 -27.49 -17.74 -4.11
N ILE A 18 -26.66 -16.69 -3.92
CA ILE A 18 -26.19 -15.82 -5.01
C ILE A 18 -25.54 -16.63 -6.12
N ASN A 19 -24.72 -17.63 -5.78
CA ASN A 19 -24.00 -18.47 -6.73
C ASN A 19 -24.79 -19.69 -7.24
N ARG A 20 -26.09 -19.72 -6.99
CA ARG A 20 -27.00 -20.77 -7.49
C ARG A 20 -27.94 -20.19 -8.56
N PRO A 21 -27.54 -20.21 -9.85
CA PRO A 21 -28.37 -19.63 -10.90
C PRO A 21 -29.73 -20.31 -10.98
N VAL A 22 -30.80 -19.54 -11.03
CA VAL A 22 -32.14 -20.00 -11.30
C VAL A 22 -32.49 -19.59 -12.71
N ASN A 23 -32.82 -20.55 -13.57
CA ASN A 23 -33.08 -20.35 -15.00
C ASN A 23 -31.93 -19.58 -15.72
N GLY A 24 -30.67 -19.80 -15.30
CA GLY A 24 -29.50 -19.14 -15.88
C GLY A 24 -29.24 -17.71 -15.36
N GLN A 25 -30.06 -17.22 -14.44
CA GLN A 25 -29.88 -15.89 -13.84
C GLN A 25 -29.27 -15.98 -12.46
N ILE A 26 -28.23 -15.15 -12.24
CA ILE A 26 -27.58 -14.97 -10.93
C ILE A 26 -28.53 -14.23 -10.00
N MET A 27 -28.66 -14.72 -8.76
CA MET A 27 -29.61 -14.21 -7.77
C MET A 27 -29.03 -13.05 -6.95
N LEU A 28 -28.60 -11.95 -7.58
CA LEU A 28 -27.94 -10.83 -6.93
C LEU A 28 -28.75 -10.20 -5.77
N HIS A 29 -30.08 -10.19 -5.85
CA HIS A 29 -30.96 -9.69 -4.80
C HIS A 29 -30.82 -10.42 -3.47
N LYS A 30 -30.28 -11.64 -3.49
CA LYS A 30 -30.01 -12.43 -2.27
C LYS A 30 -28.95 -11.81 -1.38
N ASP A 31 -28.05 -10.98 -1.92
CA ASP A 31 -27.10 -10.23 -1.11
C ASP A 31 -27.81 -9.23 -0.18
N LYS A 32 -28.82 -8.51 -0.70
CA LYS A 32 -29.63 -7.60 0.11
C LYS A 32 -30.47 -8.34 1.16
N GLU A 33 -31.07 -9.46 0.79
CA GLU A 33 -31.80 -10.31 1.75
C GLU A 33 -30.87 -10.83 2.87
N ALA A 34 -29.64 -11.20 2.52
CA ALA A 34 -28.62 -11.63 3.48
C ALA A 34 -28.21 -10.47 4.41
N LEU A 35 -28.04 -9.26 3.86
CA LEU A 35 -27.75 -8.05 4.64
C LEU A 35 -28.87 -7.76 5.65
N ASP A 36 -30.13 -7.78 5.22
CA ASP A 36 -31.30 -7.52 6.08
C ASP A 36 -31.41 -8.60 7.20
N ALA A 37 -31.20 -9.86 6.86
CA ALA A 37 -31.19 -10.96 7.82
C ALA A 37 -30.02 -10.82 8.82
N PHE A 38 -28.84 -10.42 8.38
CA PHE A 38 -27.69 -10.18 9.26
C PHE A 38 -27.96 -9.10 10.30
N PHE A 39 -28.55 -7.99 9.89
CA PHE A 39 -28.94 -6.94 10.82
C PHE A 39 -29.99 -7.43 11.81
N LYS A 40 -31.05 -8.10 11.34
CA LYS A 40 -32.16 -8.56 12.17
C LYS A 40 -31.74 -9.64 13.17
N GLU A 41 -30.89 -10.59 12.75
CA GLU A 41 -30.57 -11.79 13.55
C GLU A 41 -29.26 -11.64 14.35
N ASN A 42 -28.35 -10.77 13.93
CA ASN A 42 -27.04 -10.63 14.56
C ASN A 42 -26.78 -9.23 15.11
N VAL A 43 -26.86 -8.18 14.27
CA VAL A 43 -26.42 -6.85 14.69
C VAL A 43 -27.35 -6.23 15.72
N VAL A 44 -28.64 -6.12 15.42
CA VAL A 44 -29.62 -5.44 16.30
C VAL A 44 -29.73 -6.11 17.67
N PRO A 45 -29.88 -7.45 17.77
CA PRO A 45 -30.01 -8.12 19.07
C PRO A 45 -28.76 -8.05 19.97
N ASN A 46 -27.57 -7.90 19.33
CA ASN A 46 -26.29 -7.87 20.03
C ASN A 46 -25.67 -6.46 20.09
N SER A 47 -26.42 -5.41 19.78
CA SER A 47 -25.95 -4.02 19.92
C SER A 47 -26.38 -3.44 21.26
N MET A 48 -25.43 -2.86 21.99
CA MET A 48 -25.73 -2.13 23.22
C MET A 48 -26.36 -0.77 22.87
N VAL A 49 -27.50 -0.47 23.50
CA VAL A 49 -28.27 0.75 23.27
C VAL A 49 -27.99 1.77 24.36
N PHE A 50 -27.78 3.02 24.00
CA PHE A 50 -27.58 4.17 24.90
C PHE A 50 -28.65 5.23 24.65
N ASN A 51 -29.03 5.98 25.71
CA ASN A 51 -30.05 7.03 25.55
C ASN A 51 -29.54 8.26 24.80
N SER A 52 -28.26 8.59 24.97
CA SER A 52 -27.59 9.72 24.32
C SER A 52 -26.15 9.36 23.94
N ILE A 53 -25.53 10.19 23.11
CA ILE A 53 -24.09 10.04 22.82
C ILE A 53 -23.26 10.35 24.08
N THR A 54 -23.71 11.26 24.93
CA THR A 54 -23.06 11.57 26.21
C THR A 54 -23.04 10.35 27.13
N ASP A 55 -24.17 9.68 27.32
CA ASP A 55 -24.25 8.43 28.11
C ASP A 55 -23.33 7.34 27.57
N LYS A 56 -23.22 7.26 26.23
CA LYS A 56 -22.33 6.32 25.56
C LYS A 56 -20.86 6.65 25.82
N ILE A 57 -20.45 7.91 25.66
CA ILE A 57 -19.09 8.38 25.93
C ILE A 57 -18.71 8.08 27.37
N ASP A 58 -19.56 8.43 28.34
CA ASP A 58 -19.35 8.19 29.76
C ASP A 58 -19.16 6.69 30.06
N TYR A 59 -19.99 5.84 29.46
CA TYR A 59 -19.85 4.39 29.59
C TYR A 59 -18.52 3.91 29.02
N LEU A 60 -18.14 4.34 27.80
CA LEU A 60 -16.92 3.90 27.14
C LEU A 60 -15.65 4.37 27.87
N ILE A 61 -15.64 5.58 28.41
CA ILE A 61 -14.54 6.10 29.26
C ILE A 61 -14.46 5.31 30.56
N LYS A 62 -15.58 5.14 31.26
CA LYS A 62 -15.65 4.43 32.56
C LYS A 62 -15.13 3.00 32.46
N HIS A 63 -15.34 2.33 31.34
CA HIS A 63 -14.92 0.95 31.09
C HIS A 63 -13.61 0.82 30.32
N ASP A 64 -12.86 1.92 30.14
CA ASP A 64 -11.55 1.93 29.49
C ASP A 64 -11.58 1.43 28.03
N TYR A 65 -12.61 1.81 27.28
CA TYR A 65 -12.74 1.52 25.85
C TYR A 65 -12.19 2.62 24.96
N ILE A 66 -12.34 3.89 25.36
CA ILE A 66 -11.84 5.05 24.62
C ILE A 66 -10.95 5.94 25.50
N GLU A 67 -10.02 6.65 24.84
CA GLU A 67 -9.15 7.64 25.48
C GLU A 67 -9.97 8.88 25.88
N THR A 68 -9.78 9.39 27.08
CA THR A 68 -10.51 10.58 27.54
C THR A 68 -9.97 11.87 26.91
N ALA A 69 -8.65 11.92 26.65
CA ALA A 69 -7.94 13.15 26.30
C ALA A 69 -8.45 13.82 25.03
N PHE A 70 -8.82 13.07 23.99
CA PHE A 70 -9.28 13.69 22.74
C PHE A 70 -10.73 14.19 22.85
N ILE A 71 -11.59 13.53 23.65
CA ILE A 71 -12.97 13.98 23.90
C ILE A 71 -12.97 15.33 24.61
N GLN A 72 -12.08 15.52 25.59
CA GLN A 72 -11.99 16.76 26.37
C GLN A 72 -11.56 18.00 25.57
N LYS A 73 -11.11 17.83 24.35
CA LYS A 73 -10.76 18.93 23.45
C LYS A 73 -11.98 19.63 22.83
N TYR A 74 -13.17 19.06 23.00
CA TYR A 74 -14.41 19.54 22.40
C TYR A 74 -15.43 19.97 23.42
N ARG A 75 -16.28 20.92 23.05
CA ARG A 75 -17.43 21.35 23.86
C ARG A 75 -18.49 20.22 23.89
N PRO A 76 -19.16 19.98 25.02
CA PRO A 76 -20.21 18.96 25.09
C PRO A 76 -21.31 19.14 24.03
N GLU A 77 -21.73 20.38 23.77
CA GLU A 77 -22.75 20.71 22.76
C GLU A 77 -22.30 20.30 21.36
N PHE A 78 -21.02 20.53 21.04
CA PHE A 78 -20.46 20.14 19.75
C PHE A 78 -20.46 18.60 19.55
N LEU A 79 -20.20 17.84 20.61
CA LEU A 79 -20.25 16.37 20.51
C LEU A 79 -21.65 15.89 20.11
N GLU A 80 -22.69 16.49 20.67
CA GLU A 80 -24.07 16.18 20.31
C GLU A 80 -24.41 16.65 18.88
N GLU A 81 -23.99 17.87 18.50
CA GLU A 81 -24.18 18.43 17.15
C GLU A 81 -23.51 17.57 16.08
N LEU A 82 -22.26 17.19 16.27
CA LEU A 82 -21.51 16.34 15.34
C LEU A 82 -22.15 14.96 15.22
N TYR A 83 -22.51 14.34 16.33
CA TYR A 83 -23.15 13.02 16.32
C TYR A 83 -24.47 13.03 15.57
N GLN A 84 -25.31 14.08 15.80
CA GLN A 84 -26.56 14.23 15.09
C GLN A 84 -26.34 14.50 13.59
N PHE A 85 -25.36 15.34 13.25
CA PHE A 85 -24.96 15.59 11.84
C PHE A 85 -24.64 14.28 11.11
N ILE A 86 -23.85 13.40 11.74
CA ILE A 86 -23.48 12.10 11.14
C ILE A 86 -24.70 11.18 11.00
N LYS A 87 -25.57 11.13 12.01
CA LYS A 87 -26.82 10.34 11.96
C LYS A 87 -27.75 10.78 10.84
N ASP A 88 -27.87 12.08 10.62
CA ASP A 88 -28.74 12.67 9.60
C ASP A 88 -28.31 12.32 8.16
N GLN A 89 -27.06 11.84 7.97
CA GLN A 89 -26.59 11.31 6.68
C GLN A 89 -27.23 9.96 6.30
N ASN A 90 -27.93 9.30 7.22
CA ASN A 90 -28.68 8.05 7.00
C ASN A 90 -27.85 6.96 6.32
N PHE A 91 -26.61 6.73 6.80
CA PHE A 91 -25.71 5.73 6.25
C PHE A 91 -26.34 4.33 6.23
N GLN A 92 -26.19 3.64 5.11
CA GLN A 92 -26.61 2.25 4.93
C GLN A 92 -25.49 1.47 4.25
N PHE A 93 -25.18 0.27 4.77
CA PHE A 93 -24.32 -0.65 4.02
C PHE A 93 -24.99 -1.10 2.74
N LYS A 94 -24.24 -1.20 1.65
CA LYS A 94 -24.75 -1.55 0.33
C LYS A 94 -24.74 -3.06 0.05
N SER A 95 -23.89 -3.83 0.77
CA SER A 95 -23.73 -5.26 0.60
C SER A 95 -23.61 -6.00 1.94
N PHE A 96 -23.94 -7.28 1.94
CA PHE A 96 -23.75 -8.16 3.10
C PHE A 96 -22.27 -8.19 3.51
N MET A 97 -21.36 -8.33 2.55
CA MET A 97 -19.92 -8.35 2.82
C MET A 97 -19.45 -7.09 3.54
N ALA A 98 -19.92 -5.90 3.13
CA ALA A 98 -19.53 -4.64 3.75
C ALA A 98 -19.93 -4.57 5.23
N ALA A 99 -21.18 -4.90 5.54
CA ALA A 99 -21.67 -4.94 6.94
C ALA A 99 -20.96 -6.03 7.75
N TYR A 100 -20.83 -7.22 7.18
CA TYR A 100 -20.17 -8.34 7.84
C TYR A 100 -18.72 -8.01 8.20
N LYS A 101 -17.94 -7.46 7.29
CA LYS A 101 -16.55 -7.03 7.54
C LYS A 101 -16.48 -5.94 8.60
N PHE A 102 -17.34 -4.92 8.52
CA PHE A 102 -17.36 -3.86 9.52
C PHE A 102 -17.60 -4.40 10.93
N TYR A 103 -18.69 -5.14 11.15
CA TYR A 103 -19.06 -5.62 12.47
C TYR A 103 -18.13 -6.69 13.04
N ASN A 104 -17.48 -7.48 12.18
CA ASN A 104 -16.54 -8.50 12.66
C ASN A 104 -15.12 -7.99 12.89
N GLN A 105 -14.66 -6.98 12.14
CA GLN A 105 -13.26 -6.54 12.18
C GLN A 105 -13.07 -5.14 12.78
N TYR A 106 -14.03 -4.23 12.63
CA TYR A 106 -13.83 -2.80 12.93
C TYR A 106 -14.69 -2.29 14.09
N ALA A 107 -15.92 -2.74 14.23
CA ALA A 107 -16.79 -2.31 15.31
C ALA A 107 -16.23 -2.70 16.67
N LEU A 108 -16.18 -1.75 17.60
CA LEU A 108 -15.81 -2.02 18.99
C LEU A 108 -16.84 -2.96 19.60
N LYS A 109 -16.35 -3.94 20.36
CA LYS A 109 -17.16 -4.91 21.10
C LYS A 109 -16.80 -4.87 22.59
N THR A 110 -17.70 -5.41 23.41
CA THR A 110 -17.39 -5.71 24.80
C THR A 110 -16.22 -6.70 24.91
N ASN A 111 -15.51 -6.68 26.04
CA ASN A 111 -14.30 -7.51 26.23
C ASN A 111 -14.56 -9.03 26.10
N ASP A 112 -15.79 -9.48 26.35
CA ASP A 112 -16.24 -10.86 26.13
C ASP A 112 -16.62 -11.13 24.65
N GLY A 113 -16.70 -10.07 23.82
CA GLY A 113 -17.07 -10.14 22.41
C GLY A 113 -18.56 -10.36 22.14
N GLU A 114 -19.42 -10.29 23.17
CA GLU A 114 -20.84 -10.61 23.05
C GLU A 114 -21.66 -9.46 22.44
N TYR A 115 -21.31 -8.19 22.75
CA TYR A 115 -22.09 -7.04 22.31
C TYR A 115 -21.27 -6.06 21.50
N TYR A 116 -21.90 -5.49 20.47
CA TYR A 116 -21.37 -4.38 19.71
C TYR A 116 -21.57 -3.07 20.47
N LEU A 117 -20.50 -2.32 20.65
CA LEU A 117 -20.49 -0.99 21.26
C LEU A 117 -20.49 0.13 20.22
N GLU A 118 -20.13 -0.16 18.99
CA GLU A 118 -20.07 0.80 17.88
C GLU A 118 -20.90 0.34 16.69
N SER A 119 -21.59 1.29 16.07
CA SER A 119 -22.07 1.26 14.69
C SER A 119 -21.09 2.01 13.78
N MET A 120 -21.37 2.06 12.46
CA MET A 120 -20.58 2.88 11.53
C MET A 120 -20.63 4.37 11.91
N VAL A 121 -21.79 4.88 12.33
CA VAL A 121 -21.95 6.26 12.82
C VAL A 121 -21.01 6.55 13.99
N ASP A 122 -20.95 5.65 14.97
CA ASP A 122 -20.07 5.79 16.13
C ASP A 122 -18.60 5.78 15.72
N ARG A 123 -18.21 4.84 14.83
CA ARG A 123 -16.81 4.75 14.39
C ARG A 123 -16.38 6.00 13.63
N VAL A 124 -17.24 6.55 12.76
CA VAL A 124 -16.99 7.81 12.08
C VAL A 124 -16.86 8.97 13.07
N PHE A 125 -17.77 9.06 14.05
CA PHE A 125 -17.74 10.08 15.08
C PHE A 125 -16.41 10.09 15.85
N PHE A 126 -15.97 8.92 16.37
CA PHE A 126 -14.73 8.85 17.12
C PHE A 126 -13.49 9.08 16.25
N ASN A 127 -13.48 8.62 15.00
CA ASN A 127 -12.41 8.91 14.05
C ASN A 127 -12.29 10.41 13.77
N ALA A 128 -13.39 11.07 13.47
CA ALA A 128 -13.42 12.49 13.15
C ALA A 128 -12.90 13.36 14.29
N LEU A 129 -13.38 13.10 15.52
CA LEU A 129 -12.90 13.81 16.71
C LEU A 129 -11.41 13.57 16.96
N TYR A 130 -10.97 12.33 16.82
CA TYR A 130 -9.59 11.96 17.09
C TYR A 130 -8.63 12.61 16.10
N PHE A 131 -8.95 12.56 14.80
CA PHE A 131 -8.08 13.11 13.75
C PHE A 131 -8.10 14.64 13.65
N ALA A 132 -9.18 15.28 14.07
CA ALA A 132 -9.30 16.74 14.04
C ALA A 132 -8.65 17.43 15.22
N ASP A 133 -8.27 16.70 16.26
CA ASP A 133 -7.47 17.16 17.41
C ASP A 133 -8.01 18.43 18.10
N GLY A 134 -9.32 18.61 18.20
CA GLY A 134 -10.00 19.75 18.82
C GLY A 134 -10.49 20.81 17.83
N ASP A 135 -10.19 20.70 16.55
CA ASP A 135 -10.73 21.58 15.53
C ASP A 135 -12.13 21.11 15.10
N GLU A 136 -13.16 21.88 15.47
CA GLU A 136 -14.56 21.53 15.24
C GLU A 136 -14.93 21.56 13.73
N GLU A 137 -14.39 22.49 12.95
CA GLU A 137 -14.63 22.58 11.50
C GLU A 137 -14.02 21.37 10.78
N ILE A 138 -12.79 21.05 11.10
CA ILE A 138 -12.10 19.89 10.53
C ILE A 138 -12.76 18.57 10.95
N ALA A 139 -13.29 18.47 12.18
CA ALA A 139 -14.04 17.30 12.63
C ALA A 139 -15.30 17.06 11.79
N ILE A 140 -16.05 18.11 11.48
CA ILE A 140 -17.23 18.04 10.58
C ILE A 140 -16.80 17.58 9.19
N ASP A 141 -15.75 18.18 8.63
CA ASP A 141 -15.27 17.85 7.30
C ASP A 141 -14.80 16.38 7.21
N ILE A 142 -14.00 15.91 8.18
CA ILE A 142 -13.55 14.51 8.22
C ILE A 142 -14.73 13.56 8.38
N ALA A 143 -15.67 13.84 9.29
CA ALA A 143 -16.87 13.05 9.47
C ALA A 143 -17.69 12.93 8.19
N ASN A 144 -17.87 14.06 7.49
CA ASN A 144 -18.59 14.12 6.23
C ASN A 144 -17.93 13.25 5.15
N GLU A 145 -16.60 13.28 5.03
CA GLU A 145 -15.90 12.49 4.02
C GLU A 145 -15.92 10.99 4.34
N ILE A 146 -15.80 10.59 5.59
CA ILE A 146 -15.83 9.17 5.98
C ILE A 146 -17.25 8.60 5.88
N ILE A 147 -18.29 9.31 6.37
CA ILE A 147 -19.66 8.79 6.35
C ILE A 147 -20.22 8.64 4.92
N HIS A 148 -19.84 9.54 4.01
CA HIS A 148 -20.16 9.43 2.58
C HIS A 148 -19.22 8.46 1.85
N GLN A 149 -18.31 7.82 2.56
CA GLN A 149 -17.34 6.89 1.99
C GLN A 149 -16.53 7.48 0.81
N ARG A 150 -16.23 8.78 0.85
CA ARG A 150 -15.28 9.42 -0.07
C ARG A 150 -13.84 9.25 0.41
N TYR A 151 -13.65 9.18 1.72
CA TYR A 151 -12.38 8.91 2.39
C TYR A 151 -12.47 7.67 3.24
N GLN A 152 -11.48 6.79 3.13
CA GLN A 152 -11.29 5.66 4.01
C GLN A 152 -9.88 5.72 4.61
N PRO A 153 -9.75 5.96 5.91
CA PRO A 153 -8.49 5.77 6.62
C PRO A 153 -8.02 4.31 6.48
N ALA A 154 -6.71 4.10 6.49
CA ALA A 154 -6.16 2.75 6.50
C ALA A 154 -6.67 1.94 7.69
N THR A 155 -6.68 0.61 7.56
CA THR A 155 -7.17 -0.30 8.61
C THR A 155 -6.65 0.05 10.01
N PRO A 156 -5.34 0.27 10.26
CA PRO A 156 -4.87 0.54 11.62
C PRO A 156 -5.38 1.87 12.17
N SER A 157 -5.39 2.93 11.40
CA SER A 157 -5.89 4.23 11.86
C SER A 157 -7.40 4.22 12.04
N PHE A 158 -8.16 3.64 11.10
CA PHE A 158 -9.62 3.52 11.21
C PHE A 158 -10.04 2.68 12.42
N LEU A 159 -9.33 1.57 12.66
CA LEU A 159 -9.61 0.68 13.77
C LEU A 159 -9.24 1.28 15.13
N ASN A 160 -8.07 1.91 15.24
CA ASN A 160 -7.46 2.25 16.53
C ASN A 160 -7.71 3.68 17.01
N ALA A 161 -8.15 4.59 16.14
CA ALA A 161 -8.37 5.99 16.51
C ALA A 161 -9.30 6.13 17.73
N GLY A 162 -8.81 6.80 18.75
CA GLY A 162 -9.53 7.10 19.99
C GLY A 162 -9.75 5.93 20.94
N ARG A 163 -9.30 4.72 20.66
CA ARG A 163 -9.44 3.56 21.54
C ARG A 163 -8.37 3.54 22.62
N ALA A 164 -8.73 3.30 23.88
CA ALA A 164 -7.81 3.24 25.01
C ALA A 164 -6.86 2.05 24.93
N ARG A 165 -7.38 0.86 24.55
CA ARG A 165 -6.59 -0.35 24.33
C ARG A 165 -6.44 -0.58 22.83
N ARG A 166 -5.41 0.02 22.26
CA ARG A 166 -5.21 0.03 20.80
C ARG A 166 -3.82 -0.43 20.39
N GLY A 167 -3.71 -0.89 19.13
CA GLY A 167 -2.46 -0.97 18.40
C GLY A 167 -2.01 0.42 17.90
N GLU A 168 -0.97 0.45 17.10
CA GLU A 168 -0.51 1.69 16.47
C GLU A 168 -1.46 2.17 15.37
N LEU A 169 -1.37 3.47 15.07
CA LEU A 169 -2.16 4.08 13.99
C LEU A 169 -1.62 3.75 12.60
N VAL A 170 -0.39 3.27 12.53
CA VAL A 170 0.32 2.85 11.31
C VAL A 170 0.81 1.42 11.46
N SER A 171 0.88 0.68 10.36
CA SER A 171 1.24 -0.74 10.38
C SER A 171 2.23 -1.16 9.32
N CYS A 172 2.96 -0.21 8.73
CA CYS A 172 3.95 -0.50 7.73
C CYS A 172 5.22 0.31 7.98
N PHE A 173 6.37 -0.37 7.95
CA PHE A 173 7.66 0.22 8.30
C PHE A 173 8.75 -0.24 7.35
N LEU A 174 9.75 0.64 7.11
CA LEU A 174 10.95 0.30 6.37
C LEU A 174 12.15 0.61 7.27
N ILE A 175 13.03 -0.38 7.44
CA ILE A 175 14.28 -0.23 8.16
C ILE A 175 15.45 -0.65 7.29
N GLN A 176 16.58 0.04 7.43
CA GLN A 176 17.80 -0.36 6.74
C GLN A 176 18.82 -1.00 7.69
N VAL A 177 19.69 -1.81 7.11
CA VAL A 177 20.76 -2.50 7.80
C VAL A 177 22.08 -2.09 7.17
N THR A 178 23.08 -1.80 8.00
CA THR A 178 24.48 -1.60 7.59
C THR A 178 25.32 -2.84 7.88
N ASP A 179 26.51 -2.93 7.24
CA ASP A 179 27.36 -4.13 7.27
C ASP A 179 28.21 -4.24 8.54
N ASP A 180 27.53 -4.24 9.69
CA ASP A 180 28.14 -4.49 10.99
C ASP A 180 27.20 -5.27 11.91
N MET A 181 27.79 -6.00 12.89
CA MET A 181 27.02 -6.89 13.78
C MET A 181 26.05 -6.13 14.68
N ASN A 182 26.39 -4.90 15.08
CA ASN A 182 25.53 -4.09 15.95
C ASN A 182 24.29 -3.60 15.17
N SER A 183 24.48 -3.18 13.93
CA SER A 183 23.38 -2.79 13.03
C SER A 183 22.46 -3.98 12.73
N ILE A 184 23.02 -5.16 12.42
CA ILE A 184 22.24 -6.39 12.18
C ILE A 184 21.43 -6.74 13.44
N GLY A 185 22.06 -6.80 14.60
CA GLY A 185 21.39 -7.14 15.86
C GLY A 185 20.28 -6.14 16.22
N ARG A 186 20.55 -4.84 16.05
CA ARG A 186 19.55 -3.78 16.28
C ARG A 186 18.38 -3.86 15.31
N SER A 187 18.64 -4.17 14.05
CA SER A 187 17.58 -4.33 13.04
C SER A 187 16.67 -5.53 13.32
N ILE A 188 17.23 -6.64 13.80
CA ILE A 188 16.46 -7.80 14.25
C ILE A 188 15.56 -7.41 15.43
N ASN A 189 16.10 -6.71 16.44
CA ASN A 189 15.29 -6.20 17.55
C ASN A 189 14.21 -5.25 17.07
N SER A 190 14.52 -4.34 16.14
CA SER A 190 13.53 -3.43 15.56
C SER A 190 12.42 -4.20 14.85
N ALA A 191 12.75 -5.23 14.06
CA ALA A 191 11.76 -6.08 13.40
C ALA A 191 10.84 -6.78 14.41
N LEU A 192 11.39 -7.31 15.52
CA LEU A 192 10.59 -7.89 16.62
C LEU A 192 9.61 -6.88 17.22
N GLN A 193 10.09 -5.67 17.54
CA GLN A 193 9.25 -4.63 18.14
C GLN A 193 8.15 -4.14 17.19
N LEU A 194 8.47 -3.93 15.92
CA LEU A 194 7.52 -3.49 14.91
C LEU A 194 6.47 -4.57 14.60
N SER A 195 6.88 -5.82 14.50
CA SER A 195 5.97 -6.96 14.32
C SER A 195 5.02 -7.11 15.50
N ARG A 196 5.52 -6.96 16.74
CA ARG A 196 4.70 -7.02 17.95
C ARG A 196 3.53 -6.01 17.95
N ILE A 197 3.75 -4.81 17.44
CA ILE A 197 2.71 -3.77 17.35
C ILE A 197 1.85 -3.88 16.08
N GLY A 198 2.07 -4.91 15.27
CA GLY A 198 1.26 -5.20 14.09
C GLY A 198 1.79 -4.71 12.77
N GLY A 199 3.03 -4.31 12.75
CA GLY A 199 3.68 -3.79 11.57
C GLY A 199 4.16 -4.84 10.59
N GLY A 200 3.91 -4.61 9.29
CA GLY A 200 4.68 -5.21 8.22
C GLY A 200 5.99 -4.45 8.03
N VAL A 201 7.11 -5.16 7.87
CA VAL A 201 8.44 -4.52 7.83
C VAL A 201 9.16 -4.82 6.52
N GLY A 202 9.58 -3.76 5.81
CA GLY A 202 10.52 -3.84 4.68
C GLY A 202 11.96 -3.64 5.16
N ILE A 203 12.87 -4.48 4.67
CA ILE A 203 14.27 -4.48 5.10
C ILE A 203 15.19 -4.58 3.88
N SER A 204 16.12 -3.65 3.73
CA SER A 204 17.15 -3.75 2.69
C SER A 204 18.38 -4.49 3.22
N LEU A 205 18.79 -5.57 2.53
CA LEU A 205 19.98 -6.34 2.83
C LEU A 205 21.15 -6.04 1.91
N SER A 206 20.97 -5.11 0.96
CA SER A 206 21.96 -4.86 -0.11
C SER A 206 23.30 -4.32 0.38
N ASN A 207 23.34 -3.73 1.59
CA ASN A 207 24.60 -3.25 2.17
C ASN A 207 25.44 -4.37 2.83
N LEU A 208 24.84 -5.53 3.12
CA LEU A 208 25.54 -6.64 3.77
C LEU A 208 26.54 -7.28 2.81
N ARG A 209 27.71 -7.64 3.31
CA ARG A 209 28.71 -8.36 2.51
C ARG A 209 28.22 -9.75 2.12
N GLU A 210 28.67 -10.20 0.98
CA GLU A 210 28.35 -11.50 0.41
C GLU A 210 28.98 -12.67 1.18
N ALA A 211 28.45 -13.87 0.98
CA ALA A 211 29.06 -15.11 1.49
C ALA A 211 30.49 -15.27 0.96
N GLY A 212 31.40 -15.63 1.85
CA GLY A 212 32.79 -15.77 1.53
C GLY A 212 33.61 -14.46 1.46
N ALA A 213 33.01 -13.32 1.76
CA ALA A 213 33.75 -12.07 1.90
C ALA A 213 34.67 -12.10 3.13
N PRO A 214 35.75 -11.31 3.15
CA PRO A 214 36.68 -11.29 4.29
C PRO A 214 36.07 -10.59 5.50
N ILE A 215 36.39 -11.08 6.70
CA ILE A 215 36.14 -10.43 7.99
C ILE A 215 37.47 -10.29 8.72
N LYS A 216 37.87 -9.08 9.06
CA LYS A 216 39.18 -8.77 9.73
C LYS A 216 40.38 -9.41 9.01
N GLY A 217 40.34 -9.48 7.67
CA GLY A 217 41.39 -10.06 6.85
C GLY A 217 41.36 -11.61 6.69
N TYR A 218 40.39 -12.27 7.31
CA TYR A 218 40.17 -13.71 7.11
C TYR A 218 39.23 -13.95 5.92
N GLU A 219 39.76 -14.46 4.82
CA GLU A 219 38.99 -14.82 3.62
C GLU A 219 37.99 -15.94 3.92
N GLY A 220 36.83 -15.91 3.27
CA GLY A 220 35.81 -16.94 3.42
C GLY A 220 34.99 -16.87 4.72
N ALA A 221 35.20 -15.85 5.54
CA ALA A 221 34.61 -15.78 6.88
C ALA A 221 33.16 -15.33 6.94
N ALA A 222 32.69 -14.53 5.95
CA ALA A 222 31.34 -14.04 5.93
C ALA A 222 30.33 -15.10 5.48
N SER A 223 29.16 -15.13 6.12
CA SER A 223 28.08 -16.09 5.82
C SER A 223 27.06 -15.58 4.77
N GLY A 224 27.13 -14.29 4.39
CA GLY A 224 26.23 -13.65 3.42
C GLY A 224 24.85 -13.32 3.96
N VAL A 225 23.93 -13.02 3.05
CA VAL A 225 22.57 -12.50 3.41
C VAL A 225 21.60 -13.59 3.87
N VAL A 226 21.74 -14.84 3.42
CA VAL A 226 20.75 -15.91 3.67
C VAL A 226 20.56 -16.22 5.15
N PRO A 227 21.59 -16.38 5.98
CA PRO A 227 21.42 -16.59 7.41
C PRO A 227 20.72 -15.41 8.11
N VAL A 228 20.98 -14.18 7.68
CA VAL A 228 20.30 -12.98 8.21
C VAL A 228 18.81 -12.98 7.85
N MET A 229 18.45 -13.42 6.64
CA MET A 229 17.05 -13.61 6.23
C MET A 229 16.32 -14.58 7.17
N LYS A 230 16.96 -15.68 7.57
CA LYS A 230 16.39 -16.65 8.51
C LYS A 230 16.13 -16.04 9.89
N LEU A 231 17.05 -15.22 10.40
CA LEU A 231 16.85 -14.49 11.66
C LEU A 231 15.64 -13.55 11.60
N PHE A 232 15.42 -12.86 10.49
CA PHE A 232 14.22 -12.04 10.30
C PHE A 232 12.96 -12.87 10.20
N GLU A 233 12.96 -13.96 9.43
CA GLU A 233 11.81 -14.87 9.32
C GLU A 233 11.38 -15.41 10.69
N ASP A 234 12.32 -15.89 11.49
CA ASP A 234 12.08 -16.40 12.83
C ASP A 234 11.57 -15.29 13.77
N SER A 235 12.11 -14.07 13.62
CA SER A 235 11.64 -12.90 14.38
C SER A 235 10.16 -12.56 14.10
N PHE A 236 9.76 -12.57 12.85
CA PHE A 236 8.36 -12.34 12.47
C PHE A 236 7.45 -13.50 12.90
N SER A 237 7.92 -14.73 12.82
CA SER A 237 7.17 -15.91 13.27
C SER A 237 6.96 -15.91 14.79
N TYR A 238 7.94 -15.43 15.55
CA TYR A 238 7.83 -15.31 17.02
C TYR A 238 6.94 -14.17 17.47
N SER A 239 7.07 -12.99 16.86
CA SER A 239 6.38 -11.76 17.25
C SER A 239 5.05 -11.62 16.55
N ASN A 240 4.16 -12.61 16.69
CA ASN A 240 2.80 -12.48 16.21
C ASN A 240 1.96 -11.62 17.19
N GLN A 241 1.00 -10.84 16.64
CA GLN A 241 0.13 -9.94 17.39
C GLN A 241 -0.88 -10.72 18.25
N LEU A 242 -0.46 -11.18 19.44
CA LEU A 242 -1.33 -11.88 20.40
C LEU A 242 -2.19 -13.00 19.73
N GLY A 243 -1.68 -13.62 18.67
CA GLY A 243 -2.40 -14.64 17.91
C GLY A 243 -3.47 -14.13 16.94
N GLN A 244 -3.61 -12.81 16.79
CA GLN A 244 -4.61 -12.22 15.89
C GLN A 244 -4.08 -12.02 14.45
N ARG A 245 -2.76 -11.83 14.29
CA ARG A 245 -2.13 -11.58 12.99
C ARG A 245 -0.71 -12.12 13.01
N GLN A 246 -0.29 -12.83 11.96
CA GLN A 246 1.11 -13.24 11.84
C GLN A 246 1.97 -12.04 11.49
N GLY A 247 3.19 -11.97 12.06
CA GLY A 247 4.19 -11.01 11.67
C GLY A 247 4.59 -11.21 10.22
N ALA A 248 4.78 -10.13 9.48
CA ALA A 248 5.13 -10.17 8.07
C ALA A 248 6.26 -9.22 7.73
N GLY A 249 7.16 -9.67 6.85
CA GLY A 249 8.27 -8.87 6.37
C GLY A 249 8.62 -9.15 4.92
N VAL A 250 9.30 -8.19 4.30
CA VAL A 250 9.92 -8.33 2.99
C VAL A 250 11.38 -7.94 3.10
N VAL A 251 12.24 -8.71 2.45
CA VAL A 251 13.66 -8.38 2.30
C VAL A 251 13.96 -8.02 0.87
N TYR A 252 14.70 -6.92 0.68
CA TYR A 252 15.11 -6.41 -0.63
C TYR A 252 16.61 -6.64 -0.83
N LEU A 253 16.97 -7.09 -2.04
CA LEU A 253 18.36 -7.23 -2.45
C LEU A 253 18.57 -6.64 -3.85
N ASN A 254 19.66 -5.87 -4.01
CA ASN A 254 20.04 -5.35 -5.31
C ASN A 254 20.47 -6.49 -6.24
N VAL A 255 20.02 -6.49 -7.49
CA VAL A 255 20.36 -7.54 -8.47
C VAL A 255 21.87 -7.61 -8.80
N PHE A 256 22.65 -6.59 -8.45
CA PHE A 256 24.11 -6.57 -8.59
C PHE A 256 24.84 -7.09 -7.35
N HIS A 257 24.12 -7.56 -6.33
CA HIS A 257 24.71 -8.19 -5.16
C HIS A 257 25.20 -9.62 -5.45
N PRO A 258 26.39 -10.04 -5.01
CA PRO A 258 26.93 -11.38 -5.31
C PRO A 258 26.05 -12.55 -4.83
N ASP A 259 25.29 -12.37 -3.74
CA ASP A 259 24.40 -13.42 -3.19
C ASP A 259 23.03 -13.49 -3.90
N ILE A 260 22.78 -12.73 -5.00
CA ILE A 260 21.45 -12.63 -5.61
C ILE A 260 20.85 -13.99 -5.98
N ILE A 261 21.63 -14.92 -6.52
CA ILE A 261 21.13 -16.25 -6.89
C ILE A 261 20.78 -17.07 -5.64
N ALA A 262 21.62 -17.02 -4.59
CA ALA A 262 21.33 -17.69 -3.32
C ALA A 262 20.08 -17.11 -2.66
N PHE A 263 19.92 -15.78 -2.67
CA PHE A 263 18.75 -15.06 -2.20
C PHE A 263 17.46 -15.54 -2.89
N LEU A 264 17.40 -15.53 -4.22
CA LEU A 264 16.24 -16.00 -4.99
C LEU A 264 15.95 -17.49 -4.72
N SER A 265 17.00 -18.30 -4.60
CA SER A 265 16.88 -19.75 -4.39
C SER A 265 16.21 -20.11 -3.05
N THR A 266 16.24 -19.23 -2.05
CA THR A 266 15.58 -19.47 -0.75
C THR A 266 14.06 -19.64 -0.86
N LYS A 267 13.42 -19.13 -1.92
CA LYS A 267 11.97 -19.17 -2.12
C LYS A 267 11.51 -20.29 -3.06
N LYS A 268 12.44 -21.04 -3.67
CA LYS A 268 12.09 -22.17 -4.55
C LYS A 268 11.43 -23.30 -3.75
N GLU A 269 10.47 -23.99 -4.38
CA GLU A 269 9.76 -25.10 -3.72
C GLU A 269 10.67 -26.24 -3.30
N ASN A 270 11.74 -26.49 -4.06
CA ASN A 270 12.73 -27.53 -3.83
C ASN A 270 13.98 -27.05 -3.08
N ALA A 271 13.93 -25.88 -2.45
CA ALA A 271 15.04 -25.38 -1.64
C ALA A 271 15.29 -26.27 -0.42
N ASP A 272 16.57 -26.40 -0.02
CA ASP A 272 16.94 -27.06 1.24
C ASP A 272 16.23 -26.38 2.42
N GLU A 273 15.58 -27.16 3.29
CA GLU A 273 14.84 -26.66 4.45
C GLU A 273 15.67 -25.75 5.39
N LYS A 274 16.98 -25.91 5.42
CA LYS A 274 17.88 -25.06 6.22
C LYS A 274 17.98 -23.63 5.71
N VAL A 275 17.80 -23.43 4.39
CA VAL A 275 17.91 -22.11 3.75
C VAL A 275 16.57 -21.61 3.22
N ARG A 276 15.57 -22.48 3.17
CA ARG A 276 14.23 -22.14 2.66
C ARG A 276 13.58 -21.09 3.52
N VAL A 277 13.01 -20.07 2.85
CA VAL A 277 12.23 -18.99 3.43
C VAL A 277 10.78 -19.16 3.02
N LYS A 278 9.89 -19.41 3.99
CA LYS A 278 8.47 -19.71 3.76
C LYS A 278 7.58 -18.48 3.85
N THR A 279 7.72 -17.73 4.93
CA THR A 279 6.82 -16.62 5.28
C THR A 279 7.36 -15.24 4.89
N LEU A 280 8.69 -15.10 4.78
CA LEU A 280 9.33 -13.86 4.40
C LEU A 280 9.15 -13.59 2.89
N SER A 281 8.66 -12.41 2.52
CA SER A 281 8.57 -11.97 1.13
C SER A 281 9.92 -11.55 0.59
N LEU A 282 10.15 -11.70 -0.72
CA LEU A 282 11.36 -11.27 -1.41
C LEU A 282 11.07 -10.12 -2.36
N GLY A 283 11.98 -9.14 -2.40
CA GLY A 283 11.99 -8.07 -3.39
C GLY A 283 13.38 -7.87 -3.99
N VAL A 284 13.45 -7.44 -5.23
CA VAL A 284 14.70 -7.08 -5.89
C VAL A 284 14.72 -5.60 -6.23
N VAL A 285 15.88 -4.99 -6.00
CA VAL A 285 16.19 -3.62 -6.39
C VAL A 285 16.92 -3.66 -7.72
N VAL A 286 16.35 -3.07 -8.75
CA VAL A 286 16.79 -3.21 -10.14
C VAL A 286 17.24 -1.87 -10.71
N PRO A 287 18.56 -1.63 -10.85
CA PRO A 287 19.10 -0.52 -11.63
C PRO A 287 18.83 -0.68 -13.14
N ASP A 288 18.75 0.43 -13.88
CA ASP A 288 18.53 0.44 -15.34
C ASP A 288 19.58 -0.37 -16.10
N LYS A 289 20.81 -0.38 -15.61
CA LYS A 289 21.93 -1.14 -16.21
C LYS A 289 21.62 -2.63 -16.34
N PHE A 290 20.85 -3.21 -15.42
CA PHE A 290 20.44 -4.62 -15.51
C PHE A 290 19.58 -4.87 -16.75
N TYR A 291 18.59 -4.02 -17.03
CA TYR A 291 17.74 -4.16 -18.21
C TYR A 291 18.55 -3.99 -19.51
N GLU A 292 19.49 -3.08 -19.52
CA GLU A 292 20.41 -2.89 -20.65
C GLU A 292 21.21 -4.15 -20.96
N LEU A 293 21.90 -4.72 -19.94
CA LEU A 293 22.74 -5.91 -20.07
C LEU A 293 21.91 -7.16 -20.44
N ALA A 294 20.74 -7.34 -19.81
CA ALA A 294 19.85 -8.46 -20.10
C ALA A 294 19.31 -8.40 -21.54
N ARG A 295 18.92 -7.21 -22.01
CA ARG A 295 18.44 -7.00 -23.39
C ARG A 295 19.51 -7.32 -24.43
N LYS A 296 20.74 -6.92 -24.17
CA LYS A 296 21.91 -7.20 -25.03
C LYS A 296 22.45 -8.62 -24.89
N ASN A 297 21.93 -9.39 -23.92
CA ASN A 297 22.44 -10.73 -23.55
C ASN A 297 23.92 -10.71 -23.19
N GLU A 298 24.33 -9.68 -22.46
CA GLU A 298 25.71 -9.49 -22.04
C GLU A 298 25.99 -10.16 -20.67
N GLU A 299 27.26 -10.34 -20.39
CA GLU A 299 27.73 -10.69 -19.05
C GLU A 299 27.58 -9.46 -18.14
N MET A 300 27.21 -9.69 -16.88
CA MET A 300 27.14 -8.68 -15.85
C MET A 300 28.05 -9.05 -14.68
N TYR A 301 28.64 -8.03 -14.07
CA TYR A 301 29.42 -8.18 -12.86
C TYR A 301 28.57 -7.87 -11.62
N LEU A 302 28.68 -8.72 -10.62
CA LEU A 302 28.13 -8.52 -9.30
C LEU A 302 29.24 -7.98 -8.41
N PHE A 303 28.94 -7.01 -7.56
CA PHE A 303 29.95 -6.25 -6.81
C PHE A 303 29.82 -6.50 -5.32
N SER A 304 30.92 -6.80 -4.64
CA SER A 304 30.99 -6.94 -3.19
C SER A 304 30.65 -5.62 -2.49
N PRO A 305 29.55 -5.56 -1.70
CA PRO A 305 29.16 -4.33 -0.99
C PRO A 305 30.27 -3.79 -0.09
N TYR A 306 30.98 -4.68 0.61
CA TYR A 306 32.09 -4.30 1.48
C TYR A 306 33.23 -3.61 0.72
N SER A 307 33.63 -4.14 -0.43
CA SER A 307 34.72 -3.53 -1.22
C SER A 307 34.29 -2.20 -1.84
N VAL A 308 33.02 -2.07 -2.23
CA VAL A 308 32.46 -0.83 -2.76
C VAL A 308 32.40 0.24 -1.67
N GLU A 309 31.88 -0.08 -0.49
CA GLU A 309 31.83 0.86 0.63
C GLU A 309 33.21 1.32 1.07
N LYS A 310 34.18 0.39 1.13
CA LYS A 310 35.55 0.71 1.47
C LYS A 310 36.21 1.65 0.47
N GLU A 311 35.92 1.50 -0.82
CA GLU A 311 36.51 2.30 -1.90
C GLU A 311 35.84 3.67 -2.05
N TYR A 312 34.52 3.74 -1.93
CA TYR A 312 33.74 4.96 -2.20
C TYR A 312 33.29 5.70 -0.92
N GLY A 313 33.42 5.09 0.26
CA GLY A 313 33.05 5.71 1.54
C GLY A 313 31.55 5.83 1.81
N VAL A 314 30.71 5.15 1.00
CA VAL A 314 29.25 5.12 1.16
C VAL A 314 28.72 3.70 1.03
N PRO A 315 27.65 3.32 1.77
CA PRO A 315 27.06 1.99 1.66
C PRO A 315 26.59 1.67 0.24
N PHE A 316 26.56 0.39 -0.12
CA PHE A 316 26.27 -0.08 -1.47
C PHE A 316 24.94 0.42 -2.06
N ASN A 317 23.89 0.54 -1.24
CA ASN A 317 22.59 1.10 -1.65
C ASN A 317 22.66 2.56 -2.14
N TYR A 318 23.73 3.30 -1.80
CA TYR A 318 23.88 4.73 -2.14
C TYR A 318 24.76 4.93 -3.39
N ILE A 319 25.28 3.86 -3.98
CA ILE A 319 25.99 3.92 -5.25
C ILE A 319 25.00 3.91 -6.41
N ASP A 320 25.17 4.82 -7.37
CA ASP A 320 24.49 4.74 -8.64
C ASP A 320 25.23 3.73 -9.53
N ILE A 321 24.71 2.50 -9.53
CA ILE A 321 25.35 1.39 -10.26
C ILE A 321 25.23 1.60 -11.76
N THR A 322 24.14 2.19 -12.24
CA THR A 322 23.95 2.44 -13.67
C THR A 322 24.99 3.42 -14.20
N GLU A 323 25.20 4.53 -13.48
CA GLU A 323 26.20 5.53 -13.86
C GLU A 323 27.64 5.01 -13.70
N LYS A 324 27.91 4.30 -12.60
CA LYS A 324 29.26 3.87 -12.22
C LYS A 324 29.65 2.47 -12.67
N TYR A 325 28.80 1.77 -13.43
CA TYR A 325 29.03 0.36 -13.76
C TYR A 325 30.41 0.09 -14.38
N ASP A 326 30.80 0.83 -15.41
CA ASP A 326 32.06 0.64 -16.10
C ASP A 326 33.28 0.98 -15.21
N GLU A 327 33.15 1.99 -14.33
CA GLU A 327 34.14 2.34 -13.32
C GLU A 327 34.30 1.21 -12.28
N LEU A 328 33.18 0.67 -11.77
CA LEU A 328 33.20 -0.46 -10.83
C LEU A 328 33.82 -1.72 -11.44
N VAL A 329 33.54 -2.00 -12.73
CA VAL A 329 34.11 -3.13 -13.45
C VAL A 329 35.63 -2.97 -13.62
N ALA A 330 36.08 -1.76 -13.97
CA ALA A 330 37.50 -1.46 -14.20
C ALA A 330 38.34 -1.38 -12.91
N ASN A 331 37.68 -1.07 -11.76
CA ASN A 331 38.40 -0.87 -10.51
C ASN A 331 38.94 -2.22 -9.93
N PRO A 332 40.26 -2.39 -9.80
CA PRO A 332 40.87 -3.63 -9.28
C PRO A 332 40.61 -3.86 -7.79
N ASN A 333 40.27 -2.82 -7.03
CA ASN A 333 40.01 -2.89 -5.59
C ASN A 333 38.62 -3.43 -5.29
N ILE A 334 37.73 -3.47 -6.28
CA ILE A 334 36.38 -3.99 -6.16
C ILE A 334 36.38 -5.50 -6.41
N ARG A 335 36.00 -6.27 -5.39
CA ARG A 335 35.76 -7.72 -5.52
C ARG A 335 34.46 -7.90 -6.31
N LYS A 336 34.52 -8.75 -7.33
CA LYS A 336 33.40 -8.96 -8.25
C LYS A 336 33.34 -10.38 -8.79
N THR A 337 32.14 -10.82 -9.10
CA THR A 337 31.87 -12.09 -9.77
C THR A 337 31.09 -11.83 -11.05
N LYS A 338 31.07 -12.79 -11.96
CA LYS A 338 30.47 -12.61 -13.27
C LYS A 338 29.37 -13.62 -13.54
N ILE A 339 28.24 -13.16 -14.06
CA ILE A 339 27.11 -14.00 -14.49
C ILE A 339 26.56 -13.47 -15.80
N LYS A 340 25.65 -14.21 -16.46
CA LYS A 340 24.88 -13.69 -17.60
C LYS A 340 23.65 -12.97 -17.12
N ALA A 341 23.45 -11.72 -17.56
CA ALA A 341 22.30 -10.92 -17.15
C ALA A 341 20.96 -11.56 -17.52
N ARG A 342 20.87 -12.18 -18.72
CA ARG A 342 19.66 -12.86 -19.17
C ARG A 342 19.32 -14.12 -18.38
N ASP A 343 20.33 -14.81 -17.84
CA ASP A 343 20.11 -15.96 -16.99
C ASP A 343 19.48 -15.53 -15.66
N LEU A 344 19.94 -14.43 -15.06
CA LEU A 344 19.34 -13.84 -13.88
C LEU A 344 17.88 -13.37 -14.14
N GLU A 345 17.63 -12.71 -15.28
CA GLU A 345 16.29 -12.30 -15.67
C GLU A 345 15.35 -13.51 -15.81
N THR A 346 15.84 -14.60 -16.37
CA THR A 346 15.10 -15.86 -16.49
C THR A 346 14.80 -16.47 -15.12
N GLU A 347 15.76 -16.47 -14.20
CA GLU A 347 15.56 -16.97 -12.84
C GLU A 347 14.52 -16.13 -12.08
N ILE A 348 14.55 -14.82 -12.20
CA ILE A 348 13.50 -13.94 -11.64
C ILE A 348 12.13 -14.31 -12.21
N SER A 349 12.02 -14.48 -13.53
CA SER A 349 10.75 -14.84 -14.17
C SER A 349 10.22 -16.21 -13.76
N LYS A 350 11.11 -17.22 -13.64
CA LYS A 350 10.73 -18.54 -13.14
C LYS A 350 10.17 -18.47 -11.74
N LEU A 351 10.88 -17.78 -10.84
CA LEU A 351 10.46 -17.66 -9.46
C LEU A 351 9.13 -16.88 -9.33
N GLN A 352 8.93 -15.85 -10.15
CA GLN A 352 7.65 -15.12 -10.21
C GLN A 352 6.51 -16.02 -10.69
N GLN A 353 6.75 -16.90 -11.65
CA GLN A 353 5.75 -17.85 -12.14
C GLN A 353 5.41 -18.91 -11.08
N GLU A 354 6.41 -19.41 -10.34
CA GLU A 354 6.26 -20.46 -9.34
C GLU A 354 5.67 -19.97 -8.01
N SER A 355 6.04 -18.76 -7.57
CA SER A 355 5.77 -18.27 -6.22
C SER A 355 5.13 -16.88 -6.15
N GLY A 356 5.06 -16.15 -7.25
CA GLY A 356 4.66 -14.74 -7.27
C GLY A 356 5.74 -13.75 -6.83
N TYR A 357 6.87 -14.22 -6.32
CA TYR A 357 8.03 -13.42 -5.89
C TYR A 357 9.17 -13.51 -6.92
N PRO A 358 10.13 -12.59 -6.89
CA PRO A 358 10.26 -11.40 -6.05
C PRO A 358 9.40 -10.23 -6.57
N TYR A 359 9.14 -9.27 -5.66
CA TYR A 359 8.72 -7.92 -6.06
C TYR A 359 9.87 -7.23 -6.78
N VAL A 360 9.55 -6.18 -7.55
CA VAL A 360 10.56 -5.44 -8.31
C VAL A 360 10.47 -3.96 -7.97
N VAL A 361 11.60 -3.34 -7.64
CA VAL A 361 11.73 -1.89 -7.53
C VAL A 361 12.69 -1.40 -8.61
N ASN A 362 12.19 -0.65 -9.58
CA ASN A 362 12.98 0.01 -10.62
C ASN A 362 13.63 1.25 -10.00
N ILE A 363 14.77 1.05 -9.35
CA ILE A 363 15.34 2.02 -8.42
C ILE A 363 15.76 3.34 -9.08
N ASP A 364 16.31 3.27 -10.30
CA ASP A 364 16.73 4.47 -11.00
C ASP A 364 15.51 5.26 -11.49
N THR A 365 14.45 4.56 -11.93
CA THR A 365 13.16 5.19 -12.26
C THR A 365 12.56 5.88 -11.05
N ALA A 366 12.58 5.24 -9.88
CA ALA A 366 12.08 5.81 -8.63
C ALA A 366 12.89 7.05 -8.23
N ASN A 367 14.22 6.99 -8.31
CA ASN A 367 15.09 8.11 -7.93
C ASN A 367 15.02 9.28 -8.95
N ARG A 368 14.87 9.02 -10.25
CA ARG A 368 14.64 10.10 -11.24
C ARG A 368 13.33 10.84 -11.04
N ALA A 369 12.31 10.14 -10.56
CA ALA A 369 11.01 10.74 -10.28
C ALA A 369 10.91 11.35 -8.87
N ASN A 370 11.94 11.18 -8.04
CA ASN A 370 11.98 11.68 -6.67
C ASN A 370 12.26 13.18 -6.65
N PRO A 371 11.34 14.03 -6.13
CA PRO A 371 11.52 15.47 -6.12
C PRO A 371 12.26 16.01 -4.90
N VAL A 372 12.67 15.13 -3.95
CA VAL A 372 13.29 15.55 -2.69
C VAL A 372 14.74 15.10 -2.61
N ASP A 373 15.52 15.78 -1.77
CA ASP A 373 16.92 15.45 -1.51
C ASP A 373 17.06 14.07 -0.83
N GLY A 374 18.05 13.30 -1.25
CA GLY A 374 18.34 11.97 -0.73
C GLY A 374 18.07 10.86 -1.74
N LYS A 375 18.21 9.62 -1.30
CA LYS A 375 18.09 8.44 -2.16
C LYS A 375 17.05 7.45 -1.64
N ILE A 376 16.19 7.00 -2.54
CA ILE A 376 15.29 5.85 -2.34
C ILE A 376 16.13 4.59 -2.55
N ILE A 377 16.07 3.64 -1.61
CA ILE A 377 16.91 2.43 -1.62
C ILE A 377 16.10 1.13 -1.63
N MET A 378 14.83 1.17 -1.26
CA MET A 378 13.92 0.04 -1.19
C MET A 378 12.47 0.47 -1.19
N SER A 379 11.56 -0.47 -1.03
CA SER A 379 10.13 -0.23 -0.79
C SER A 379 9.64 -1.02 0.43
N ASN A 380 8.35 -0.89 0.73
CA ASN A 380 7.68 -1.60 1.81
C ASN A 380 7.19 -3.01 1.39
N LEU A 381 6.44 -3.65 2.29
CA LEU A 381 5.87 -4.98 2.10
C LEU A 381 4.91 -5.07 0.89
N CYS A 382 4.23 -3.97 0.53
CA CYS A 382 3.28 -3.91 -0.58
C CYS A 382 3.78 -3.11 -1.79
N SER A 383 5.04 -2.66 -1.76
CA SER A 383 5.78 -2.02 -2.87
C SER A 383 5.26 -0.64 -3.31
N GLU A 384 4.44 0.05 -2.50
CA GLU A 384 3.94 1.40 -2.82
C GLU A 384 4.70 2.53 -2.13
N ILE A 385 5.49 2.26 -1.10
CA ILE A 385 6.21 3.30 -0.35
C ILE A 385 7.61 3.47 -0.92
N LEU A 386 7.87 4.66 -1.43
CA LEU A 386 9.15 5.05 -2.00
C LEU A 386 9.55 6.41 -1.40
N GLN A 387 10.36 6.36 -0.35
CA GLN A 387 10.82 7.51 0.42
C GLN A 387 12.33 7.44 0.61
N VAL A 388 12.95 8.59 0.78
CA VAL A 388 14.40 8.69 1.05
C VAL A 388 14.72 8.24 2.46
N GLN A 389 15.88 7.59 2.63
CA GLN A 389 16.38 7.15 3.92
C GLN A 389 17.85 7.55 4.09
N GLU A 390 18.26 7.81 5.33
CA GLU A 390 19.65 7.99 5.70
C GLU A 390 20.11 6.85 6.62
N PRO A 391 21.35 6.32 6.45
CA PRO A 391 21.86 5.24 7.28
C PRO A 391 22.20 5.75 8.68
N SER A 392 21.98 4.89 9.68
CA SER A 392 22.48 5.08 11.05
C SER A 392 23.92 4.65 11.18
N LEU A 393 24.66 5.35 12.07
CA LEU A 393 25.97 4.91 12.55
C LEU A 393 25.85 4.54 14.03
N ILE A 394 26.23 3.31 14.36
CA ILE A 394 26.07 2.73 15.70
C ILE A 394 27.44 2.27 16.21
N ASN A 395 27.76 2.56 17.48
CA ASN A 395 29.00 2.12 18.11
C ASN A 395 28.89 0.71 18.73
N ASP A 396 30.00 0.20 19.26
CA ASP A 396 30.04 -1.13 19.89
C ASP A 396 29.19 -1.25 21.18
N ALA A 397 28.80 -0.13 21.79
CA ALA A 397 27.85 -0.09 22.89
C ALA A 397 26.39 -0.04 22.43
N GLN A 398 26.13 -0.17 21.12
CA GLN A 398 24.83 -0.06 20.47
C GLN A 398 24.16 1.31 20.61
N GLU A 399 24.93 2.35 20.83
CA GLU A 399 24.46 3.75 20.86
C GLU A 399 24.55 4.36 19.47
N PHE A 400 23.60 5.23 19.12
CA PHE A 400 23.67 5.97 17.88
C PHE A 400 24.75 7.08 17.94
N LEU A 401 25.79 6.97 17.11
CA LEU A 401 26.68 8.07 16.80
C LEU A 401 26.05 9.05 15.81
N LYS A 402 25.29 8.55 14.85
CA LYS A 402 24.39 9.29 13.99
C LYS A 402 23.09 8.49 13.89
N MET A 403 21.97 9.11 14.24
CA MET A 403 20.65 8.50 14.02
C MET A 403 20.23 8.75 12.57
N GLY A 404 20.01 7.69 11.83
CA GLY A 404 19.46 7.74 10.48
C GLY A 404 17.94 7.93 10.48
N THR A 405 17.36 7.89 9.29
CA THR A 405 15.92 7.99 9.09
C THR A 405 15.37 6.69 8.53
N ASP A 406 14.56 6.00 9.33
CA ASP A 406 13.71 4.90 8.86
C ASP A 406 12.29 5.41 8.65
N ILE A 407 11.43 4.60 8.02
CA ILE A 407 10.15 5.06 7.47
C ILE A 407 8.99 4.37 8.17
N SER A 408 7.94 5.13 8.50
CA SER A 408 6.59 4.63 8.75
C SER A 408 5.66 5.02 7.60
N CYS A 409 4.72 4.12 7.26
CA CYS A 409 3.76 4.33 6.19
C CYS A 409 2.41 4.72 6.78
N ASN A 410 2.03 5.97 6.63
CA ASN A 410 0.72 6.47 7.00
C ASN A 410 -0.13 6.55 5.72
N LEU A 411 -1.18 5.74 5.64
CA LEU A 411 -1.97 5.56 4.42
C LEU A 411 -3.44 5.93 4.61
N GLY A 412 -4.04 6.37 3.53
CA GLY A 412 -5.47 6.55 3.38
C GLY A 412 -5.86 6.41 1.91
N SER A 413 -7.13 6.23 1.63
CA SER A 413 -7.59 6.04 0.26
C SER A 413 -8.86 6.82 -0.02
N THR A 414 -8.91 7.42 -1.20
CA THR A 414 -10.16 7.92 -1.77
C THR A 414 -10.94 6.76 -2.39
N ASN A 415 -12.25 6.78 -2.27
CA ASN A 415 -13.13 5.91 -3.04
C ASN A 415 -13.55 6.64 -4.31
N VAL A 416 -13.04 6.21 -5.46
CA VAL A 416 -13.23 6.90 -6.74
C VAL A 416 -14.72 7.07 -7.06
N VAL A 417 -15.55 6.04 -6.81
CA VAL A 417 -17.00 6.08 -7.10
C VAL A 417 -17.67 7.25 -6.35
N ASN A 418 -17.42 7.36 -5.07
CA ASN A 418 -18.07 8.38 -4.23
C ASN A 418 -17.35 9.74 -4.33
N MET A 419 -16.03 9.75 -4.56
CA MET A 419 -15.26 10.98 -4.71
C MET A 419 -15.70 11.79 -5.94
N MET A 420 -16.05 11.11 -7.04
CA MET A 420 -16.58 11.77 -8.25
C MET A 420 -17.96 12.39 -8.05
N THR A 421 -18.64 12.15 -6.93
CA THR A 421 -19.88 12.79 -6.53
C THR A 421 -19.71 13.87 -5.45
N SER A 422 -18.45 14.17 -5.08
CA SER A 422 -18.18 15.22 -4.09
C SER A 422 -18.67 16.59 -4.59
N PRO A 423 -19.39 17.36 -3.76
CA PRO A 423 -19.79 18.71 -4.13
C PRO A 423 -18.60 19.70 -4.16
N ASP A 424 -17.53 19.40 -3.45
CA ASP A 424 -16.29 20.17 -3.42
C ASP A 424 -15.10 19.23 -3.28
N PHE A 425 -14.48 18.90 -4.40
CA PHE A 425 -13.35 17.97 -4.46
C PHE A 425 -12.16 18.46 -3.63
N GLY A 426 -11.86 19.75 -3.67
CA GLY A 426 -10.76 20.35 -2.93
C GLY A 426 -10.96 20.29 -1.41
N ARG A 427 -12.17 20.59 -0.92
CA ARG A 427 -12.52 20.50 0.50
C ARG A 427 -12.45 19.05 1.00
N SER A 428 -12.89 18.08 0.18
CA SER A 428 -12.77 16.67 0.49
C SER A 428 -11.31 16.27 0.70
N ILE A 429 -10.41 16.65 -0.21
CA ILE A 429 -8.97 16.34 -0.08
C ILE A 429 -8.36 17.07 1.13
N ARG A 430 -8.75 18.32 1.40
CA ARG A 430 -8.31 19.06 2.61
C ARG A 430 -8.58 18.23 3.88
N ALA A 431 -9.80 17.74 4.05
CA ALA A 431 -10.17 16.93 5.21
C ALA A 431 -9.29 15.67 5.34
N MET A 432 -9.03 14.99 4.22
CA MET A 432 -8.18 13.80 4.18
C MET A 432 -6.73 14.10 4.57
N VAL A 433 -6.16 15.18 4.04
CA VAL A 433 -4.79 15.61 4.35
C VAL A 433 -4.67 15.98 5.82
N ARG A 434 -5.67 16.71 6.39
CA ARG A 434 -5.68 17.04 7.83
C ARG A 434 -5.71 15.80 8.71
N ALA A 435 -6.57 14.82 8.39
CA ALA A 435 -6.63 13.56 9.10
C ALA A 435 -5.30 12.78 9.04
N LEU A 436 -4.71 12.68 7.85
CA LEU A 436 -3.43 11.99 7.63
C LEU A 436 -2.26 12.73 8.32
N THR A 437 -2.28 14.04 8.34
CA THR A 437 -1.28 14.87 9.06
C THR A 437 -1.31 14.56 10.54
N PHE A 438 -2.51 14.51 11.14
CA PHE A 438 -2.65 14.16 12.55
C PHE A 438 -2.09 12.76 12.85
N VAL A 439 -2.42 11.76 12.02
CA VAL A 439 -1.91 10.39 12.20
C VAL A 439 -0.39 10.36 12.15
N THR A 440 0.22 11.04 11.18
CA THR A 440 1.68 11.13 11.06
C THR A 440 2.31 11.77 12.29
N ASP A 441 1.81 12.94 12.68
CA ASP A 441 2.39 13.72 13.80
C ASP A 441 2.16 13.05 15.17
N SER A 442 1.14 12.19 15.30
CA SER A 442 0.78 11.48 16.53
C SER A 442 1.35 10.06 16.62
N SER A 443 2.02 9.58 15.58
CA SER A 443 2.61 8.23 15.55
C SER A 443 4.02 8.26 16.11
N HIS A 444 4.18 7.76 17.34
CA HIS A 444 5.46 7.70 18.06
C HIS A 444 5.88 6.25 18.32
N ILE A 445 6.86 5.78 17.57
CA ILE A 445 7.39 4.41 17.69
C ILE A 445 8.63 4.40 18.58
N VAL A 446 8.45 4.64 19.86
CA VAL A 446 9.53 4.78 20.85
C VAL A 446 10.51 3.61 20.86
N ALA A 447 10.03 2.38 20.61
CA ALA A 447 10.86 1.18 20.57
C ALA A 447 11.85 1.16 19.38
N VAL A 448 11.60 1.96 18.32
CA VAL A 448 12.44 2.07 17.13
C VAL A 448 12.67 3.55 16.82
N PRO A 449 13.61 4.21 17.53
CA PRO A 449 13.77 5.66 17.47
C PRO A 449 14.14 6.21 16.09
N THR A 450 14.72 5.41 15.20
CA THR A 450 15.02 5.80 13.82
C THR A 450 13.76 6.06 12.98
N ILE A 451 12.66 5.37 13.28
CA ILE A 451 11.35 5.62 12.65
C ILE A 451 10.76 6.93 13.17
N ASP A 452 10.80 7.14 14.48
CA ASP A 452 10.32 8.37 15.10
C ASP A 452 11.08 9.60 14.57
N HIS A 453 12.41 9.46 14.46
CA HIS A 453 13.26 10.49 13.86
C HIS A 453 12.91 10.77 12.40
N GLY A 454 12.80 9.71 11.57
CA GLY A 454 12.44 9.86 10.15
C GLY A 454 11.07 10.50 9.97
N ASN A 455 10.10 10.08 10.77
CA ASN A 455 8.75 10.62 10.72
C ASN A 455 8.71 12.12 11.09
N SER A 456 9.46 12.53 12.12
CA SER A 456 9.57 13.93 12.55
C SER A 456 10.28 14.85 11.54
N GLN A 457 11.10 14.29 10.65
CA GLN A 457 11.79 15.04 9.59
C GLN A 457 10.92 15.17 8.33
N ALA A 458 10.18 14.13 8.00
CA ALA A 458 9.53 14.00 6.70
C ALA A 458 8.02 14.30 6.72
N HIS A 459 7.33 14.07 7.83
CA HIS A 459 5.87 14.23 7.98
C HIS A 459 5.05 13.56 6.87
N THR A 460 5.51 12.42 6.35
CA THR A 460 4.96 11.80 5.14
C THR A 460 3.62 11.11 5.36
N PHE A 461 2.82 11.09 4.31
CA PHE A 461 1.66 10.21 4.18
C PHE A 461 1.56 9.68 2.74
N GLY A 462 0.66 8.72 2.52
CA GLY A 462 0.31 8.17 1.22
C GLY A 462 -1.19 8.14 1.04
N LEU A 463 -1.77 9.16 0.41
CA LEU A 463 -3.15 9.14 -0.04
C LEU A 463 -3.22 8.42 -1.39
N GLY A 464 -4.03 7.38 -1.48
CA GLY A 464 -4.25 6.60 -2.69
C GLY A 464 -5.70 6.59 -3.13
N ALA A 465 -6.06 5.57 -3.89
CA ALA A 465 -7.41 5.39 -4.41
C ALA A 465 -7.80 3.91 -4.43
N MET A 466 -9.09 3.65 -4.28
CA MET A 466 -9.73 2.36 -4.50
C MET A 466 -11.02 2.54 -5.30
N GLY A 467 -11.49 1.47 -5.94
CA GLY A 467 -12.75 1.50 -6.66
C GLY A 467 -12.65 2.02 -8.09
N LEU A 468 -11.45 2.10 -8.69
CA LEU A 468 -11.32 2.58 -10.08
C LEU A 468 -12.09 1.69 -11.06
N HIS A 469 -11.93 0.36 -10.98
CA HIS A 469 -12.67 -0.54 -11.88
C HIS A 469 -14.18 -0.46 -11.65
N SER A 470 -14.61 -0.37 -10.39
CA SER A 470 -16.03 -0.17 -10.06
C SER A 470 -16.59 1.10 -10.68
N TYR A 471 -15.86 2.21 -10.61
CA TYR A 471 -16.28 3.47 -11.22
C TYR A 471 -16.37 3.35 -12.74
N LEU A 472 -15.31 2.85 -13.38
CA LEU A 472 -15.28 2.69 -14.85
C LEU A 472 -16.42 1.81 -15.35
N ALA A 473 -16.66 0.65 -14.71
CA ALA A 473 -17.74 -0.24 -15.09
C ALA A 473 -19.13 0.40 -14.93
N GLN A 474 -19.37 1.14 -13.83
CA GLN A 474 -20.61 1.89 -13.61
C GLN A 474 -20.79 3.03 -14.60
N GLN A 475 -19.70 3.58 -15.15
CA GLN A 475 -19.72 4.58 -16.22
C GLN A 475 -19.72 3.95 -17.62
N LEU A 476 -19.81 2.63 -17.74
CA LEU A 476 -19.79 1.86 -19.00
C LEU A 476 -18.52 2.14 -19.81
N ILE A 477 -17.38 2.20 -19.12
CA ILE A 477 -16.04 2.39 -19.70
C ILE A 477 -15.23 1.11 -19.51
N GLU A 478 -14.67 0.60 -20.60
CA GLU A 478 -13.77 -0.57 -20.54
C GLU A 478 -12.47 -0.21 -19.81
N TYR A 479 -12.07 -1.02 -18.83
CA TYR A 479 -10.78 -0.87 -18.16
C TYR A 479 -9.63 -1.06 -19.16
N GLY A 480 -8.66 -0.14 -19.16
CA GLY A 480 -7.54 -0.14 -20.11
C GLY A 480 -7.86 0.48 -21.47
N SER A 481 -9.09 1.01 -21.67
CA SER A 481 -9.40 1.84 -22.83
C SER A 481 -8.69 3.20 -22.76
N PRO A 482 -8.56 3.92 -23.87
CA PRO A 482 -8.00 5.28 -23.87
C PRO A 482 -8.69 6.22 -22.89
N GLU A 483 -10.02 6.13 -22.78
CA GLU A 483 -10.82 6.93 -21.84
C GLU A 483 -10.50 6.57 -20.39
N SER A 484 -10.29 5.29 -20.07
CA SER A 484 -9.91 4.87 -18.70
C SER A 484 -8.52 5.37 -18.32
N VAL A 485 -7.58 5.35 -19.26
CA VAL A 485 -6.21 5.87 -19.06
C VAL A 485 -6.25 7.39 -18.84
N GLU A 486 -7.00 8.10 -19.69
CA GLU A 486 -7.18 9.56 -19.57
C GLU A 486 -7.85 9.93 -18.25
N PHE A 487 -8.95 9.27 -17.88
CA PHE A 487 -9.63 9.48 -16.60
C PHE A 487 -8.67 9.31 -15.43
N THR A 488 -7.91 8.22 -15.43
CA THR A 488 -6.96 7.90 -14.35
C THR A 488 -5.89 8.99 -14.21
N SER A 489 -5.33 9.47 -15.32
CA SER A 489 -4.36 10.56 -15.30
C SER A 489 -4.95 11.84 -14.67
N ILE A 490 -6.13 12.27 -15.11
CA ILE A 490 -6.75 13.49 -14.58
C ILE A 490 -7.14 13.34 -13.10
N TYR A 491 -7.67 12.18 -12.71
CA TYR A 491 -8.02 11.92 -11.31
C TYR A 491 -6.80 12.03 -10.38
N PHE A 492 -5.69 11.38 -10.72
CA PHE A 492 -4.46 11.45 -9.92
C PHE A 492 -3.76 12.80 -9.99
N MET A 493 -3.87 13.51 -11.10
CA MET A 493 -3.42 14.90 -11.20
C MET A 493 -4.18 15.79 -10.19
N LEU A 494 -5.50 15.61 -10.03
CA LEU A 494 -6.29 16.32 -9.04
C LEU A 494 -5.90 15.98 -7.61
N LEU A 495 -5.65 14.70 -7.30
CA LEU A 495 -5.14 14.31 -5.99
C LEU A 495 -3.80 14.99 -5.69
N ASN A 496 -2.90 15.04 -6.67
CA ASN A 496 -1.61 15.69 -6.53
C ASN A 496 -1.77 17.20 -6.29
N TYR A 497 -2.59 17.87 -7.11
CA TYR A 497 -2.83 19.31 -6.98
C TYR A 497 -3.34 19.68 -5.58
N TRP A 498 -4.43 19.07 -5.13
CA TRP A 498 -5.06 19.44 -3.88
C TRP A 498 -4.28 19.01 -2.64
N THR A 499 -3.53 17.91 -2.71
CA THR A 499 -2.62 17.55 -1.61
C THR A 499 -1.43 18.50 -1.51
N LEU A 500 -0.93 19.05 -2.63
CA LEU A 500 0.07 20.12 -2.62
C LEU A 500 -0.49 21.40 -2.02
N VAL A 501 -1.70 21.81 -2.42
CA VAL A 501 -2.37 23.01 -1.88
C VAL A 501 -2.46 22.92 -0.36
N GLU A 502 -2.96 21.79 0.17
CA GLU A 502 -3.16 21.68 1.61
C GLU A 502 -1.86 21.48 2.39
N SER A 503 -0.88 20.78 1.83
CA SER A 503 0.46 20.68 2.43
C SER A 503 1.14 22.05 2.53
N ASN A 504 0.97 22.91 1.52
CA ASN A 504 1.45 24.30 1.55
C ASN A 504 0.70 25.15 2.59
N ASN A 505 -0.62 25.01 2.69
CA ASN A 505 -1.40 25.69 3.71
C ASN A 505 -0.92 25.34 5.13
N ILE A 506 -0.69 24.06 5.40
CA ILE A 506 -0.20 23.57 6.71
C ILE A 506 1.21 24.11 6.99
N ALA A 507 2.10 24.10 5.99
CA ALA A 507 3.44 24.66 6.14
C ALA A 507 3.39 26.15 6.52
N ARG A 508 2.55 26.93 5.84
CA ARG A 508 2.34 28.36 6.13
C ARG A 508 1.74 28.58 7.52
N GLU A 509 0.72 27.83 7.90
CA GLU A 509 0.05 27.93 9.20
C GLU A 509 1.00 27.63 10.37
N ARG A 510 1.84 26.61 10.20
CA ARG A 510 2.77 26.14 11.24
C ARG A 510 4.13 26.79 11.20
N GLY A 511 4.51 27.45 10.11
CA GLY A 511 5.84 28.00 9.87
C GLY A 511 6.93 26.93 9.82
N VAL A 512 6.60 25.71 9.38
CA VAL A 512 7.49 24.53 9.34
C VAL A 512 7.34 23.80 8.02
N THR A 513 8.47 23.40 7.45
CA THR A 513 8.55 22.55 6.25
C THR A 513 9.18 21.19 6.58
N PHE A 514 9.05 20.22 5.71
CA PHE A 514 9.83 18.99 5.82
C PHE A 514 11.35 19.28 5.73
N HIS A 515 12.14 18.39 6.32
CA HIS A 515 13.59 18.53 6.38
C HIS A 515 14.23 18.58 4.97
N ASN A 516 15.16 19.52 4.75
CA ASN A 516 15.83 19.77 3.46
C ASN A 516 14.87 20.20 2.32
N PHE A 517 13.73 20.82 2.66
CA PHE A 517 12.83 21.36 1.64
C PHE A 517 13.55 22.24 0.62
N GLU A 518 14.47 23.09 1.07
CA GLU A 518 15.23 24.03 0.23
C GLU A 518 16.09 23.37 -0.84
N LYS A 519 16.37 22.07 -0.73
CA LYS A 519 17.12 21.28 -1.71
C LYS A 519 16.23 20.53 -2.69
N SER A 520 14.92 20.64 -2.54
CA SER A 520 13.94 19.91 -3.35
C SER A 520 13.62 20.61 -4.67
N ASP A 521 13.08 19.85 -5.61
CA ASP A 521 12.51 20.36 -6.86
C ASP A 521 11.24 21.20 -6.63
N TYR A 522 10.63 21.05 -5.47
CA TYR A 522 9.55 21.93 -5.03
C TYR A 522 10.04 23.33 -4.72
N ALA A 523 11.16 23.46 -4.02
CA ALA A 523 11.73 24.75 -3.63
C ALA A 523 12.28 25.54 -4.83
N ASN A 524 12.94 24.86 -5.77
CA ASN A 524 13.42 25.51 -6.99
C ASN A 524 12.31 25.71 -8.05
N GLY A 525 11.17 25.00 -7.91
CA GLY A 525 10.00 25.10 -8.78
C GLY A 525 9.98 24.16 -9.97
N SER A 526 11.06 23.43 -10.25
CA SER A 526 11.15 22.55 -11.43
C SER A 526 10.14 21.40 -11.42
N TYR A 527 9.70 20.95 -10.23
CA TYR A 527 8.63 19.97 -10.12
C TYR A 527 7.35 20.36 -10.89
N PHE A 528 7.05 21.65 -10.95
CA PHE A 528 5.83 22.16 -11.55
C PHE A 528 5.89 22.34 -13.07
N ASP A 529 7.07 22.22 -13.69
CA ASP A 529 7.28 22.53 -15.12
C ASP A 529 6.35 21.74 -16.04
N LYS A 530 6.16 20.45 -15.76
CA LYS A 530 5.24 19.60 -16.54
C LYS A 530 3.77 19.99 -16.42
N TYR A 531 3.36 20.59 -15.30
CA TYR A 531 1.98 21.00 -15.05
C TYR A 531 1.68 22.38 -15.61
N THR A 532 2.66 23.27 -15.67
CA THR A 532 2.49 24.60 -16.25
C THR A 532 2.43 24.58 -17.79
N SER A 533 2.69 23.44 -18.42
CA SER A 533 2.47 23.21 -19.86
C SER A 533 0.99 23.17 -20.26
N GLY A 534 0.07 22.87 -19.30
CA GLY A 534 -1.37 22.76 -19.54
C GLY A 534 -1.82 21.48 -20.24
N GLU A 535 -0.98 20.42 -20.23
CA GLU A 535 -1.27 19.16 -20.91
C GLU A 535 -2.28 18.25 -20.16
N PHE A 536 -2.41 18.40 -18.84
CA PHE A 536 -3.22 17.55 -17.98
C PHE A 536 -4.66 18.07 -17.82
N VAL A 537 -5.41 18.05 -18.92
CA VAL A 537 -6.82 18.43 -18.97
C VAL A 537 -7.61 17.35 -19.69
N PRO A 538 -8.91 17.13 -19.38
CA PRO A 538 -9.75 16.21 -20.13
C PRO A 538 -9.81 16.57 -21.62
N LYS A 539 -9.53 15.61 -22.50
CA LYS A 539 -9.47 15.81 -23.96
C LYS A 539 -10.66 15.18 -24.67
N SER A 540 -10.97 13.91 -24.34
CA SER A 540 -12.13 13.22 -24.91
C SER A 540 -13.43 13.75 -24.34
N ASP A 541 -14.50 13.75 -25.16
CA ASP A 541 -15.81 14.26 -24.73
C ASP A 541 -16.39 13.44 -23.59
N ARG A 542 -16.11 12.12 -23.59
CA ARG A 542 -16.54 11.25 -22.50
C ARG A 542 -15.89 11.63 -21.16
N VAL A 543 -14.57 11.84 -21.14
CA VAL A 543 -13.86 12.22 -19.91
C VAL A 543 -14.21 13.64 -19.48
N LYS A 544 -14.40 14.58 -20.41
CA LYS A 544 -14.92 15.92 -20.08
C LYS A 544 -16.25 15.84 -19.34
N GLU A 545 -17.18 14.98 -19.79
CA GLU A 545 -18.47 14.82 -19.13
C GLU A 545 -18.33 14.24 -17.72
N LEU A 546 -17.39 13.29 -17.48
CA LEU A 546 -17.13 12.72 -16.16
C LEU A 546 -16.64 13.77 -15.14
N PHE A 547 -15.84 14.73 -15.60
CA PHE A 547 -15.30 15.80 -14.74
C PHE A 547 -16.13 17.10 -14.77
N LYS A 548 -17.32 17.08 -15.38
CA LYS A 548 -18.19 18.25 -15.43
C LYS A 548 -18.56 18.73 -14.03
N GLY A 549 -18.30 20.01 -13.76
CA GLY A 549 -18.54 20.62 -12.45
C GLY A 549 -17.41 20.41 -11.44
N ILE A 550 -16.39 19.64 -11.77
CA ILE A 550 -15.18 19.49 -10.96
C ILE A 550 -14.14 20.49 -11.46
N PHE A 551 -13.52 21.24 -10.55
CA PHE A 551 -12.45 22.18 -10.88
C PHE A 551 -11.23 21.43 -11.43
N ILE A 552 -10.81 21.79 -12.63
CA ILE A 552 -9.57 21.29 -13.27
C ILE A 552 -8.57 22.46 -13.28
N PRO A 553 -7.43 22.35 -12.58
CA PRO A 553 -6.43 23.41 -12.54
C PRO A 553 -5.85 23.68 -13.92
N THR A 554 -5.78 24.94 -14.29
CA THR A 554 -5.12 25.43 -15.50
C THR A 554 -3.60 25.57 -15.29
N ALA A 555 -2.85 25.81 -16.37
CA ALA A 555 -1.44 26.16 -16.29
C ALA A 555 -1.18 27.35 -15.37
N ALA A 556 -2.09 28.33 -15.33
CA ALA A 556 -1.98 29.51 -14.44
C ALA A 556 -2.18 29.11 -12.97
N ASP A 557 -3.15 28.24 -12.68
CA ASP A 557 -3.39 27.75 -11.32
C ASP A 557 -2.17 26.97 -10.80
N TRP A 558 -1.55 26.15 -11.64
CA TRP A 558 -0.32 25.44 -11.31
C TRP A 558 0.88 26.41 -11.09
N ALA A 559 0.98 27.47 -11.89
CA ALA A 559 2.01 28.48 -11.71
C ALA A 559 1.81 29.26 -10.38
N GLU A 560 0.58 29.59 -10.03
CA GLU A 560 0.25 30.22 -8.75
C GLU A 560 0.61 29.30 -7.57
N LEU A 561 0.25 28.02 -7.65
CA LEU A 561 0.61 27.03 -6.63
C LEU A 561 2.12 26.88 -6.49
N ARG A 562 2.87 26.82 -7.60
CA ARG A 562 4.33 26.82 -7.60
C ARG A 562 4.89 28.00 -6.81
N ASP A 563 4.40 29.20 -7.07
CA ASP A 563 4.89 30.42 -6.44
C ASP A 563 4.58 30.44 -4.94
N LYS A 564 3.42 29.94 -4.52
CA LYS A 564 3.07 29.74 -3.11
C LYS A 564 3.96 28.70 -2.42
N VAL A 565 4.22 27.57 -3.06
CA VAL A 565 5.10 26.52 -2.54
C VAL A 565 6.54 27.02 -2.40
N LYS A 566 7.03 27.80 -3.36
CA LYS A 566 8.36 28.43 -3.27
C LYS A 566 8.46 29.45 -2.12
N ALA A 567 7.37 30.14 -1.80
CA ALA A 567 7.33 31.14 -0.73
C ALA A 567 7.21 30.52 0.66
N ASP A 568 6.29 29.58 0.84
CA ASP A 568 5.87 29.07 2.16
C ASP A 568 6.31 27.62 2.40
N GLY A 569 6.74 26.90 1.37
CA GLY A 569 7.18 25.50 1.42
C GLY A 569 6.05 24.47 1.43
N LEU A 570 6.42 23.23 1.74
CA LEU A 570 5.51 22.10 1.97
C LEU A 570 5.79 21.49 3.34
N TYR A 571 4.73 21.09 4.05
CA TYR A 571 4.86 20.42 5.33
C TYR A 571 5.27 18.95 5.16
N HIS A 572 4.73 18.27 4.16
CA HIS A 572 4.92 16.85 3.90
C HIS A 572 5.93 16.61 2.78
N GLN A 573 6.89 15.72 3.02
CA GLN A 573 7.89 15.33 2.04
C GLN A 573 7.26 14.50 0.91
N ASN A 574 6.39 13.53 1.26
CA ASN A 574 5.64 12.70 0.32
C ASN A 574 4.16 12.69 0.69
N ARG A 575 3.25 12.51 -0.30
CA ARG A 575 1.82 12.71 -0.12
C ARG A 575 0.94 11.64 -0.78
N LEU A 576 1.37 11.01 -1.86
CA LEU A 576 0.57 10.04 -2.61
C LEU A 576 1.25 8.67 -2.67
N ALA A 577 0.47 7.62 -2.42
CA ALA A 577 0.85 6.23 -2.61
C ALA A 577 -0.41 5.38 -2.78
N VAL A 578 -0.38 4.37 -3.63
CA VAL A 578 -1.57 3.53 -3.89
C VAL A 578 -1.35 2.13 -3.35
N ALA A 579 -1.99 1.86 -2.22
CA ALA A 579 -1.97 0.58 -1.51
C ALA A 579 -2.92 -0.47 -2.13
N PRO A 580 -2.78 -1.78 -1.78
CA PRO A 580 -3.66 -2.84 -2.29
C PRO A 580 -5.11 -2.77 -1.80
N ASN A 581 -5.38 -2.19 -0.63
CA ASN A 581 -6.71 -1.93 -0.03
C ASN A 581 -7.59 -3.17 0.18
N GLY A 582 -7.03 -4.28 0.68
CA GLY A 582 -7.73 -5.55 0.79
C GLY A 582 -9.06 -5.49 1.55
N SER A 583 -9.05 -5.23 2.87
CA SER A 583 -10.27 -5.29 3.68
C SER A 583 -11.11 -4.01 3.64
N ILE A 584 -10.49 -2.85 3.50
CA ILE A 584 -11.22 -1.57 3.50
C ILE A 584 -12.07 -1.35 2.23
N SER A 585 -11.70 -1.97 1.11
CA SER A 585 -12.51 -1.92 -0.11
C SER A 585 -13.86 -2.62 0.05
N TYR A 586 -13.94 -3.70 0.83
CA TYR A 586 -15.21 -4.37 1.13
C TYR A 586 -16.17 -3.49 1.93
N ILE A 587 -15.66 -2.77 2.96
CA ILE A 587 -16.51 -1.85 3.76
C ILE A 587 -17.07 -0.75 2.88
N ASN A 588 -16.30 -0.31 1.90
CA ASN A 588 -16.66 0.75 0.96
C ASN A 588 -17.46 0.24 -0.25
N ASP A 589 -17.65 -1.07 -0.37
CA ASP A 589 -18.38 -1.72 -1.46
C ASP A 589 -17.87 -1.30 -2.84
N VAL A 590 -16.55 -1.43 -3.05
CA VAL A 590 -15.86 -1.11 -4.31
C VAL A 590 -14.71 -2.07 -4.57
N SER A 591 -14.20 -2.09 -5.81
CA SER A 591 -13.00 -2.84 -6.18
C SER A 591 -11.77 -2.35 -5.41
N ALA A 592 -10.88 -3.28 -5.07
CA ALA A 592 -9.65 -2.94 -4.35
C ALA A 592 -8.68 -2.16 -5.24
N SER A 593 -7.98 -1.17 -4.66
CA SER A 593 -6.96 -0.38 -5.34
C SER A 593 -7.46 0.19 -6.68
N ILE A 594 -6.56 0.29 -7.66
CA ILE A 594 -6.88 0.73 -9.02
C ILE A 594 -6.79 -0.40 -10.06
N HIS A 595 -6.51 -1.65 -9.62
CA HIS A 595 -6.47 -2.81 -10.52
C HIS A 595 -7.88 -3.33 -10.87
N PRO A 596 -8.01 -4.12 -11.97
CA PRO A 596 -9.26 -4.78 -12.30
C PRO A 596 -9.65 -5.83 -11.25
N ILE A 597 -10.95 -6.13 -11.15
CA ILE A 597 -11.42 -7.26 -10.34
C ILE A 597 -10.89 -8.59 -10.90
N THR A 598 -10.75 -9.59 -10.05
CA THR A 598 -10.38 -10.96 -10.46
C THR A 598 -11.61 -11.81 -10.81
N GLN A 599 -12.74 -11.55 -10.15
CA GLN A 599 -13.99 -12.26 -10.34
C GLN A 599 -15.18 -11.30 -10.20
N ARG A 600 -16.23 -11.49 -11.02
CA ARG A 600 -17.48 -10.72 -10.92
C ARG A 600 -18.26 -10.99 -9.65
N ILE A 601 -18.19 -12.23 -9.16
CA ILE A 601 -18.64 -12.63 -7.83
C ILE A 601 -17.46 -13.30 -7.16
N GLU A 602 -16.89 -12.62 -6.20
CA GLU A 602 -15.73 -13.10 -5.45
C GLU A 602 -16.18 -14.14 -4.42
N GLU A 603 -15.51 -15.29 -4.38
CA GLU A 603 -15.66 -16.30 -3.36
C GLU A 603 -14.55 -16.14 -2.32
N ARG A 604 -14.93 -15.93 -1.07
CA ARG A 604 -13.97 -15.85 0.04
C ARG A 604 -14.23 -16.94 1.07
N GLN A 605 -13.13 -17.61 1.46
CA GLN A 605 -13.15 -18.58 2.53
C GLN A 605 -12.88 -17.88 3.87
N GLU A 606 -13.87 -17.81 4.73
CA GLU A 606 -13.71 -17.29 6.10
C GLU A 606 -13.42 -18.44 7.06
N LYS A 607 -12.30 -18.37 7.81
CA LYS A 607 -11.68 -19.50 8.58
C LYS A 607 -12.62 -20.27 9.54
N LYS A 608 -13.74 -19.68 9.97
CA LYS A 608 -14.68 -20.34 10.91
C LYS A 608 -16.11 -20.50 10.38
N ILE A 609 -16.39 -19.97 9.18
CA ILE A 609 -17.75 -19.66 8.76
C ILE A 609 -18.13 -20.35 7.44
N GLY A 610 -17.16 -20.69 6.59
CA GLY A 610 -17.40 -21.21 5.25
C GLY A 610 -17.20 -20.16 4.17
N LYS A 611 -17.89 -20.32 3.04
CA LYS A 611 -17.75 -19.44 1.89
C LYS A 611 -18.72 -18.26 1.95
N ILE A 612 -18.22 -17.06 1.63
CA ILE A 612 -19.02 -15.86 1.41
C ILE A 612 -18.84 -15.43 -0.04
N TYR A 613 -19.95 -15.10 -0.69
CA TYR A 613 -19.99 -14.61 -2.06
C TYR A 613 -20.19 -13.10 -2.06
N TYR A 614 -19.32 -12.39 -2.79
CA TYR A 614 -19.34 -10.94 -2.89
C TYR A 614 -19.43 -10.52 -4.36
N PRO A 615 -20.60 -10.03 -4.80
CA PRO A 615 -20.76 -9.47 -6.14
C PRO A 615 -19.97 -8.15 -6.27
N ALA A 616 -19.39 -7.90 -7.45
CA ALA A 616 -18.77 -6.62 -7.74
C ALA A 616 -19.77 -5.47 -7.58
N ALA A 617 -19.30 -4.34 -7.09
CA ALA A 617 -20.13 -3.18 -6.76
C ALA A 617 -20.94 -2.67 -7.96
N GLY A 618 -22.25 -2.59 -7.84
CA GLY A 618 -23.13 -2.17 -8.94
C GLY A 618 -23.19 -3.18 -10.10
N LEU A 619 -22.89 -4.46 -9.84
CA LEU A 619 -23.01 -5.52 -10.84
C LEU A 619 -24.47 -5.66 -11.32
N SER A 620 -24.69 -5.55 -12.61
CA SER A 620 -25.99 -5.63 -13.27
C SER A 620 -25.82 -6.13 -14.69
N THR A 621 -26.92 -6.43 -15.38
CA THR A 621 -26.88 -6.82 -16.80
C THR A 621 -26.21 -5.77 -17.69
N GLU A 622 -26.29 -4.49 -17.31
CA GLU A 622 -25.71 -3.38 -18.04
C GLU A 622 -24.18 -3.26 -17.78
N THR A 623 -23.73 -3.45 -16.53
CA THR A 623 -22.31 -3.30 -16.14
C THR A 623 -21.48 -4.57 -16.33
N ILE A 624 -22.07 -5.76 -16.39
CA ILE A 624 -21.38 -7.04 -16.58
C ILE A 624 -20.35 -7.01 -17.74
N PRO A 625 -20.63 -6.43 -18.92
CA PRO A 625 -19.66 -6.40 -20.02
C PRO A 625 -18.39 -5.61 -19.69
N TYR A 626 -18.47 -4.65 -18.77
CA TYR A 626 -17.38 -3.78 -18.36
C TYR A 626 -16.59 -4.31 -17.15
N TYR A 627 -17.11 -5.35 -16.49
CA TYR A 627 -16.41 -6.06 -15.42
C TYR A 627 -15.63 -7.26 -15.98
N THR A 628 -14.61 -6.96 -16.79
CA THR A 628 -13.65 -7.97 -17.27
C THR A 628 -12.71 -8.36 -16.15
N SER A 629 -12.49 -9.68 -15.97
CA SER A 629 -11.52 -10.18 -15.00
C SER A 629 -10.09 -9.73 -15.36
N ALA A 630 -9.29 -9.43 -14.36
CA ALA A 630 -7.86 -9.13 -14.53
C ALA A 630 -7.12 -10.27 -15.27
N TYR A 631 -7.54 -11.52 -15.06
CA TYR A 631 -6.98 -12.68 -15.74
C TYR A 631 -7.40 -12.83 -17.22
N ASP A 632 -8.46 -12.15 -17.63
CA ASP A 632 -8.99 -12.15 -18.98
C ASP A 632 -8.66 -10.85 -19.76
N MET A 633 -7.58 -10.18 -19.35
CA MET A 633 -7.15 -8.88 -19.87
C MET A 633 -5.67 -8.89 -20.23
N ASP A 634 -5.29 -8.22 -21.33
CA ASP A 634 -3.87 -7.99 -21.62
C ASP A 634 -3.27 -7.08 -20.52
N MET A 635 -2.26 -7.60 -19.82
CA MET A 635 -1.61 -6.87 -18.72
C MET A 635 -0.96 -5.55 -19.13
N ARG A 636 -0.67 -5.34 -20.42
CA ARG A 636 -0.20 -4.03 -20.91
C ARG A 636 -1.28 -2.95 -20.71
N LYS A 637 -2.56 -3.29 -20.85
CA LYS A 637 -3.67 -2.37 -20.57
C LYS A 637 -3.71 -1.96 -19.09
N VAL A 638 -3.45 -2.90 -18.18
CA VAL A 638 -3.35 -2.61 -16.75
C VAL A 638 -2.13 -1.73 -16.45
N ILE A 639 -0.99 -2.06 -17.04
CA ILE A 639 0.24 -1.27 -16.90
C ILE A 639 0.03 0.17 -17.42
N ASP A 640 -0.70 0.37 -18.52
CA ASP A 640 -0.99 1.70 -19.06
C ASP A 640 -1.85 2.56 -18.09
N VAL A 641 -2.84 1.95 -17.42
CA VAL A 641 -3.62 2.63 -16.39
C VAL A 641 -2.75 3.01 -15.18
N TYR A 642 -1.91 2.08 -14.72
CA TYR A 642 -0.97 2.35 -13.63
C TYR A 642 0.08 3.41 -14.01
N ALA A 643 0.56 3.42 -15.24
CA ALA A 643 1.50 4.43 -15.73
C ALA A 643 0.88 5.83 -15.72
N ALA A 644 -0.39 5.95 -16.12
CA ALA A 644 -1.13 7.20 -16.07
C ALA A 644 -1.25 7.77 -14.64
N ALA A 645 -1.45 6.91 -13.64
CA ALA A 645 -1.44 7.30 -12.24
C ALA A 645 -0.03 7.63 -11.72
N THR A 646 0.96 6.81 -12.09
CA THR A 646 2.36 6.92 -11.64
C THR A 646 2.95 8.30 -11.95
N GLU A 647 2.55 8.92 -13.05
CA GLU A 647 3.03 10.25 -13.45
C GLU A 647 2.75 11.34 -12.41
N HIS A 648 1.69 11.16 -11.61
CA HIS A 648 1.24 12.14 -10.61
C HIS A 648 1.48 11.69 -9.17
N VAL A 649 1.86 10.44 -8.94
CA VAL A 649 2.12 9.87 -7.61
C VAL A 649 3.60 9.98 -7.28
N ASP A 650 3.93 10.70 -6.21
CA ASP A 650 5.31 10.93 -5.79
C ASP A 650 5.99 9.70 -5.18
N GLN A 651 5.25 8.77 -4.61
CA GLN A 651 5.76 7.46 -4.21
C GLN A 651 5.44 6.39 -5.26
N GLY A 652 4.98 5.21 -4.87
CA GLY A 652 4.70 4.08 -5.76
C GLY A 652 3.23 3.63 -5.74
N LEU A 653 2.97 2.62 -6.53
CA LEU A 653 1.68 1.94 -6.65
C LEU A 653 1.90 0.44 -6.58
N SER A 654 1.05 -0.28 -5.82
CA SER A 654 1.10 -1.73 -5.71
C SER A 654 0.57 -2.41 -6.97
N LEU A 655 1.38 -2.45 -8.03
CA LEU A 655 1.00 -3.08 -9.30
C LEU A 655 1.13 -4.60 -9.19
N THR A 656 0.02 -5.31 -9.32
CA THR A 656 -0.01 -6.78 -9.46
C THR A 656 -0.14 -7.17 -10.94
N LEU A 657 0.67 -8.11 -11.39
CA LEU A 657 0.53 -8.73 -12.70
C LEU A 657 -0.32 -10.00 -12.57
N PHE A 658 -1.47 -10.02 -13.24
CA PHE A 658 -2.40 -11.14 -13.25
C PHE A 658 -2.19 -11.97 -14.52
N MET A 659 -1.74 -13.20 -14.36
CA MET A 659 -1.38 -14.09 -15.45
C MET A 659 -2.27 -15.35 -15.45
N ARG A 660 -2.36 -16.01 -16.59
CA ARG A 660 -2.96 -17.34 -16.71
C ARG A 660 -1.90 -18.34 -17.14
N SER A 661 -1.93 -19.55 -16.60
CA SER A 661 -1.09 -20.65 -17.08
C SER A 661 -1.45 -21.04 -18.51
N ASP A 662 -2.75 -21.03 -18.84
CA ASP A 662 -3.29 -21.21 -20.18
C ASP A 662 -3.90 -19.90 -20.69
N ILE A 663 -3.28 -19.32 -21.73
CA ILE A 663 -3.63 -18.00 -22.26
C ILE A 663 -4.57 -18.21 -23.47
N PRO A 664 -5.83 -17.74 -23.40
CA PRO A 664 -6.74 -17.83 -24.55
C PRO A 664 -6.16 -17.16 -25.79
N THR A 665 -6.39 -17.79 -26.96
CA THR A 665 -5.95 -17.24 -28.25
C THR A 665 -6.53 -15.84 -28.45
N GLY A 666 -5.66 -14.87 -28.75
CA GLY A 666 -6.05 -13.49 -28.99
C GLY A 666 -6.16 -12.61 -27.73
N LEU A 667 -5.98 -13.16 -26.53
CA LEU A 667 -5.95 -12.36 -25.30
C LEU A 667 -4.76 -11.39 -25.29
N TYR A 668 -3.58 -11.88 -25.71
CA TYR A 668 -2.39 -11.06 -25.90
C TYR A 668 -2.09 -10.97 -27.41
N GLU A 669 -2.30 -9.81 -28.02
CA GLU A 669 -2.03 -9.57 -29.44
C GLU A 669 -0.55 -9.81 -29.83
N TRP A 670 0.35 -9.63 -28.88
CA TRP A 670 1.79 -9.80 -29.03
C TRP A 670 2.29 -11.23 -28.86
N LYS A 671 1.38 -12.20 -28.54
CA LYS A 671 1.71 -13.60 -28.25
C LYS A 671 0.90 -14.57 -29.11
N LYS A 672 1.59 -15.58 -29.63
CA LYS A 672 0.97 -16.64 -30.47
C LYS A 672 0.73 -17.93 -29.70
N GLU A 673 1.54 -18.21 -28.67
CA GLU A 673 1.43 -19.44 -27.88
C GLU A 673 0.34 -19.29 -26.82
N ASN A 674 -0.37 -20.40 -26.54
CA ASN A 674 -1.45 -20.43 -25.56
C ASN A 674 -0.98 -20.74 -24.14
N LYS A 675 0.32 -20.85 -23.87
CA LYS A 675 0.86 -21.14 -22.54
C LYS A 675 1.75 -20.01 -22.06
N GLN A 676 1.65 -19.69 -20.78
CA GLN A 676 2.55 -18.76 -20.13
C GLN A 676 3.99 -19.25 -20.20
N THR A 677 4.90 -18.33 -20.46
CA THR A 677 6.34 -18.57 -20.47
C THR A 677 7.06 -17.52 -19.62
N THR A 678 8.30 -17.82 -19.21
CA THR A 678 9.16 -16.85 -18.52
C THR A 678 9.42 -15.60 -19.35
N ARG A 679 9.40 -15.74 -20.68
CA ARG A 679 9.56 -14.63 -21.63
C ARG A 679 8.40 -13.63 -21.52
N ASP A 680 7.17 -14.10 -21.27
CA ASP A 680 6.02 -13.22 -21.14
C ASP A 680 6.17 -12.27 -19.95
N LEU A 681 6.64 -12.78 -18.80
CA LEU A 681 6.93 -11.98 -17.62
C LEU A 681 8.08 -10.99 -17.87
N SER A 682 9.12 -11.43 -18.58
CA SER A 682 10.20 -10.52 -19.00
C SER A 682 9.69 -9.39 -19.90
N ILE A 683 8.84 -9.69 -20.88
CA ILE A 683 8.21 -8.69 -21.75
C ILE A 683 7.39 -7.68 -20.94
N LEU A 684 6.55 -8.15 -20.01
CA LEU A 684 5.71 -7.28 -19.19
C LEU A 684 6.53 -6.42 -18.22
N ARG A 685 7.58 -6.95 -17.58
CA ARG A 685 8.50 -6.14 -16.77
C ARG A 685 9.19 -5.06 -17.57
N ASN A 686 9.70 -5.41 -18.76
CA ASN A 686 10.33 -4.42 -19.66
C ASN A 686 9.31 -3.38 -20.15
N TYR A 687 8.06 -3.79 -20.43
CA TYR A 687 6.99 -2.85 -20.78
C TYR A 687 6.69 -1.89 -19.65
N ALA A 688 6.54 -2.41 -18.43
CA ALA A 688 6.33 -1.59 -17.23
C ALA A 688 7.50 -0.63 -16.97
N PHE A 689 8.74 -1.10 -17.09
CA PHE A 689 9.93 -0.28 -17.00
C PHE A 689 9.93 0.87 -18.01
N ASN A 690 9.65 0.57 -19.29
CA ASN A 690 9.59 1.58 -20.36
C ASN A 690 8.44 2.59 -20.17
N LYS A 691 7.38 2.23 -19.45
CA LYS A 691 6.26 3.12 -19.09
C LYS A 691 6.50 3.94 -17.82
N GLY A 692 7.68 3.83 -17.21
CA GLY A 692 8.03 4.57 -16.00
C GLY A 692 7.45 4.02 -14.70
N ILE A 693 7.01 2.76 -14.68
CA ILE A 693 6.54 2.08 -13.47
C ILE A 693 7.72 1.92 -12.50
N LYS A 694 7.55 2.44 -11.28
CA LYS A 694 8.57 2.45 -10.24
C LYS A 694 8.69 1.12 -9.51
N SER A 695 7.58 0.38 -9.36
CA SER A 695 7.55 -0.89 -8.64
C SER A 695 6.49 -1.85 -9.18
N ILE A 696 6.78 -3.15 -9.06
CA ILE A 696 5.86 -4.25 -9.35
C ILE A 696 5.75 -5.09 -8.08
N TYR A 697 4.53 -5.33 -7.65
CA TYR A 697 4.20 -6.10 -6.45
C TYR A 697 4.18 -7.61 -6.74
N TYR A 698 3.02 -8.25 -6.71
CA TYR A 698 2.90 -9.68 -7.00
C TYR A 698 2.83 -10.00 -8.49
N VAL A 699 3.26 -11.22 -8.83
CA VAL A 699 2.74 -11.93 -9.99
C VAL A 699 1.79 -13.02 -9.49
N ARG A 700 0.53 -12.97 -9.92
CA ARG A 700 -0.49 -13.98 -9.61
C ARG A 700 -0.80 -14.76 -10.87
N THR A 701 -0.69 -16.09 -10.81
CA THR A 701 -1.00 -16.95 -11.94
C THR A 701 -2.21 -17.81 -11.62
N TYR A 702 -3.27 -17.68 -12.43
CA TYR A 702 -4.44 -18.53 -12.38
C TYR A 702 -4.16 -19.84 -13.14
N THR A 703 -4.45 -21.00 -12.53
CA THR A 703 -4.27 -22.32 -13.12
C THR A 703 -5.61 -22.94 -13.49
N ASP A 704 -5.63 -23.81 -14.50
CA ASP A 704 -6.86 -24.46 -15.02
C ASP A 704 -7.58 -25.34 -13.99
N ASP A 705 -6.87 -25.79 -12.96
CA ASP A 705 -7.44 -26.55 -11.83
C ASP A 705 -8.23 -25.69 -10.85
N GLY A 706 -8.42 -24.39 -11.17
CA GLY A 706 -9.15 -23.44 -10.32
C GLY A 706 -8.37 -22.90 -9.14
N GLY A 707 -7.05 -23.14 -9.08
CA GLY A 707 -6.14 -22.61 -8.07
C GLY A 707 -5.43 -21.34 -8.54
N GLU A 708 -5.03 -20.49 -7.60
CA GLU A 708 -4.09 -19.40 -7.84
C GLU A 708 -2.71 -19.76 -7.28
N VAL A 709 -1.67 -19.69 -8.11
CA VAL A 709 -0.27 -19.78 -7.69
C VAL A 709 0.21 -18.36 -7.38
N GLY A 710 0.96 -18.21 -6.30
CA GLY A 710 1.39 -16.89 -5.78
C GLY A 710 0.35 -16.25 -4.86
N ALA A 711 -0.76 -16.94 -4.61
CA ALA A 711 -1.84 -16.48 -3.74
C ALA A 711 -1.62 -16.75 -2.24
N ASN A 712 -0.47 -17.25 -1.81
CA ASN A 712 -0.09 -17.23 -0.40
C ASN A 712 0.11 -15.76 0.01
N GLN A 713 -1.03 -15.13 0.15
CA GLN A 713 -1.20 -13.74 0.45
C GLN A 713 -0.40 -13.42 1.70
N CYS A 714 0.34 -12.36 1.64
CA CYS A 714 0.73 -11.66 2.84
C CYS A 714 -0.56 -11.43 3.64
N GLU A 715 -0.83 -12.26 4.64
CA GLU A 715 -2.03 -12.15 5.50
C GLU A 715 -2.15 -10.76 6.11
N SER A 716 -1.03 -10.00 6.17
CA SER A 716 -1.00 -8.63 6.64
C SER A 716 -1.62 -7.61 5.68
N CYS A 717 -1.73 -7.93 4.38
CA CYS A 717 -2.35 -7.03 3.39
C CYS A 717 -3.84 -7.34 3.15
N VAL A 718 -4.33 -8.47 3.62
CA VAL A 718 -5.69 -8.98 3.36
C VAL A 718 -6.65 -8.76 4.50
N ILE A 719 -6.14 -8.41 5.66
CA ILE A 719 -6.99 -8.16 6.86
C ILE A 719 -7.29 -6.69 7.01
#